data_91e17170aaf26029755ec17572dab0a8
#
_entry.id   91e17170aaf26029755ec17572dab0a8
#
_cell.length_a   1.000
_cell.length_b   1.000
_cell.length_c   1.000
_cell.angle_alpha   90.00
_cell.angle_beta   90.00
_cell.angle_gamma   90.00
#
_symmetry.space_group_name_H-M   'P 1'
#
loop_
_entity.id
_entity.type
_entity.pdbx_description
1 polymer ?
#
loop_
_entity_poly.entity_id
_entity_poly.type
_entity_poly.pdbx_seq_one_letter_code
_entity_poly.pdbx_strand_id
1 'polypeptide(L)'
;MENKSVPVLLDGKIPAGPIEQKWDRRREELRLVNPANKRTYRVIVVGTGLAGASAAASLGELGYQVEAFCFQDSPRRAHSIAAQGGINAAKNYPNDGDSVLRLFRDTVKGGDFRAREANVYRLAQVSGAIIDQAVAQGVPLARDYAGYLDNRSFGGALVSRTFYARGQSGQQLLLGAYQAMMRQVGAGTVRLHPRTEMLDLVVVDGAARGITVRDLLTGKIESHAADAVCLCTGGYTNVFFLSTNAQGCNVTAAWRACKRGAHFANPCFTQIHPTCIPASGEHQSKLTLMSESLRNDGRVWVPLRAGDTRAPGAIPEGDRDYLLERKYPSYGNLAPRDISSRAAKEVCDEGRGVGPGGRGVYLDFAAAIGRLGAATIRGRYGNLFEMYECITGENAYTVPMRIYPAPHYAMGGLWVDYHLESTIPGLFVLGEANFSDHGANRLGASALMQGLADGYFVIPYTIAHHLAQTRPGAVTAAHPAFAASRLEVESTTKRLLGIGGRRTITDFHRALGQIMWEHVGMTRSAASCREALARIPALRAEFWEDVRVVGSGGTLNRELERAGRVADFLEFAELLARDALYRDESCGGHFRSEHQLPDGEAKRDDARFCHVAAWEWRGPEQEPRVHIEPLSFETLPLATRNYK
;
A
#
# COMPACT_ATOMS: atom_id res chain seq x y z
N MET A 1 17.25 -35.81 3.06
CA MET A 1 17.13 -35.28 1.66
C MET A 1 15.83 -34.49 1.60
N GLU A 2 15.92 -33.17 1.72
CA GLU A 2 14.77 -32.31 1.57
C GLU A 2 14.22 -32.44 0.15
N ASN A 3 13.00 -32.89 0.05
CA ASN A 3 12.26 -32.95 -1.21
C ASN A 3 11.91 -31.49 -1.64
N LYS A 4 12.89 -30.80 -2.23
CA LYS A 4 12.70 -29.49 -2.82
C LYS A 4 11.78 -29.66 -4.03
N SER A 5 10.46 -29.63 -3.79
CA SER A 5 9.49 -29.59 -4.87
C SER A 5 9.83 -28.43 -5.79
N VAL A 6 10.01 -28.70 -7.07
CA VAL A 6 10.30 -27.68 -8.10
C VAL A 6 9.22 -26.58 -8.01
N PRO A 7 9.61 -25.30 -7.94
CA PRO A 7 8.64 -24.21 -7.94
C PRO A 7 7.75 -24.30 -9.19
N VAL A 8 6.44 -24.17 -9.02
CA VAL A 8 5.52 -24.06 -10.15
C VAL A 8 5.66 -22.67 -10.72
N LEU A 9 5.83 -22.55 -12.04
CA LEU A 9 5.89 -21.27 -12.71
C LEU A 9 4.49 -20.70 -12.85
N LEU A 10 4.34 -19.44 -12.45
CA LEU A 10 3.09 -18.68 -12.62
C LEU A 10 3.12 -17.93 -13.95
N ASP A 11 1.99 -17.94 -14.65
CA ASP A 11 1.79 -17.20 -15.89
C ASP A 11 1.05 -15.89 -15.62
N GLY A 12 1.74 -14.77 -15.79
CA GLY A 12 1.17 -13.43 -15.67
C GLY A 12 0.19 -13.05 -16.78
N LYS A 13 -0.04 -13.90 -17.78
CA LYS A 13 -0.90 -13.69 -18.96
C LYS A 13 -0.60 -12.37 -19.70
N ILE A 14 0.67 -12.05 -19.81
CA ILE A 14 1.12 -10.82 -20.46
C ILE A 14 0.93 -10.95 -21.97
N PRO A 15 0.23 -10.01 -22.64
CA PRO A 15 0.04 -10.03 -24.08
C PRO A 15 1.38 -9.96 -24.83
N ALA A 16 1.47 -10.64 -25.97
CA ALA A 16 2.59 -10.52 -26.88
C ALA A 16 2.59 -9.19 -27.65
N GLY A 17 3.70 -8.86 -28.30
CA GLY A 17 3.86 -7.68 -29.16
C GLY A 17 4.46 -6.46 -28.47
N PRO A 18 4.58 -5.32 -29.17
CA PRO A 18 5.18 -4.10 -28.68
C PRO A 18 4.48 -3.59 -27.42
N ILE A 19 5.28 -3.09 -26.46
CA ILE A 19 4.79 -2.69 -25.13
C ILE A 19 3.72 -1.60 -25.21
N GLU A 20 3.84 -0.69 -26.17
CA GLU A 20 2.92 0.43 -26.39
C GLU A 20 1.52 -0.03 -26.83
N GLN A 21 1.43 -1.21 -27.41
CA GLN A 21 0.18 -1.76 -27.98
C GLN A 21 -0.44 -2.87 -27.12
N LYS A 22 0.30 -3.40 -26.12
CA LYS A 22 -0.15 -4.57 -25.34
C LYS A 22 -1.53 -4.37 -24.72
N TRP A 23 -1.79 -3.21 -24.11
CA TRP A 23 -3.07 -2.95 -23.45
C TRP A 23 -4.20 -2.71 -24.44
N ASP A 24 -4.00 -1.90 -25.48
CA ASP A 24 -5.04 -1.58 -26.44
C ASP A 24 -5.47 -2.82 -27.21
N ARG A 25 -4.52 -3.61 -27.72
CA ARG A 25 -4.81 -4.91 -28.35
C ARG A 25 -5.54 -5.86 -27.41
N ARG A 26 -5.04 -5.98 -26.16
CA ARG A 26 -5.68 -6.87 -25.19
C ARG A 26 -7.12 -6.47 -24.92
N ARG A 27 -7.38 -5.19 -24.77
CA ARG A 27 -8.73 -4.66 -24.54
C ARG A 27 -9.69 -4.99 -25.70
N GLU A 28 -9.21 -4.95 -26.94
CA GLU A 28 -9.97 -5.31 -28.14
C GLU A 28 -10.24 -6.82 -28.24
N GLU A 29 -9.32 -7.66 -27.78
CA GLU A 29 -9.44 -9.12 -27.78
C GLU A 29 -10.38 -9.67 -26.69
N LEU A 30 -10.63 -8.90 -25.63
CA LEU A 30 -11.45 -9.37 -24.52
C LEU A 30 -12.90 -9.56 -24.93
N ARG A 31 -13.43 -10.74 -24.65
CA ARG A 31 -14.86 -11.01 -24.80
C ARG A 31 -15.62 -10.32 -23.68
N LEU A 32 -16.48 -9.37 -23.99
CA LEU A 32 -17.23 -8.61 -23.01
C LEU A 32 -18.66 -9.14 -22.87
N VAL A 33 -19.25 -8.98 -21.67
CA VAL A 33 -20.67 -9.26 -21.44
C VAL A 33 -21.52 -8.32 -22.31
N ASN A 34 -22.54 -8.90 -22.97
CA ASN A 34 -23.51 -8.11 -23.73
C ASN A 34 -24.17 -7.08 -22.77
N PRO A 35 -24.27 -5.80 -23.17
CA PRO A 35 -24.86 -4.76 -22.33
C PRO A 35 -26.24 -5.11 -21.75
N ALA A 36 -27.11 -5.78 -22.51
CA ALA A 36 -28.43 -6.20 -22.05
C ALA A 36 -28.40 -7.21 -20.89
N ASN A 37 -27.32 -7.98 -20.78
CA ASN A 37 -27.18 -9.03 -19.77
C ASN A 37 -26.41 -8.58 -18.51
N LYS A 38 -25.74 -7.42 -18.51
CA LYS A 38 -24.89 -6.97 -17.40
C LYS A 38 -25.64 -6.95 -16.07
N ARG A 39 -26.90 -6.52 -16.07
CA ARG A 39 -27.78 -6.46 -14.88
C ARG A 39 -28.05 -7.80 -14.20
N THR A 40 -27.75 -8.92 -14.85
CA THR A 40 -27.94 -10.26 -14.28
C THR A 40 -26.76 -10.73 -13.46
N TYR A 41 -25.59 -10.07 -13.60
CA TYR A 41 -24.38 -10.42 -12.88
C TYR A 41 -24.24 -9.60 -11.60
N ARG A 42 -23.82 -10.27 -10.53
CA ARG A 42 -23.51 -9.68 -9.24
C ARG A 42 -22.00 -9.63 -9.03
N VAL A 43 -21.49 -8.46 -8.64
CA VAL A 43 -20.09 -8.25 -8.31
C VAL A 43 -19.99 -7.73 -6.88
N ILE A 44 -19.16 -8.37 -6.07
CA ILE A 44 -18.81 -7.88 -4.74
C ILE A 44 -17.54 -7.04 -4.83
N VAL A 45 -17.54 -5.86 -4.19
CA VAL A 45 -16.37 -5.00 -4.00
C VAL A 45 -16.11 -4.85 -2.50
N VAL A 46 -14.99 -5.36 -2.02
CA VAL A 46 -14.58 -5.28 -0.61
C VAL A 46 -13.55 -4.18 -0.44
N GLY A 47 -13.88 -3.17 0.35
CA GLY A 47 -13.09 -1.95 0.50
C GLY A 47 -13.58 -0.84 -0.44
N THR A 48 -13.83 0.34 0.13
CA THR A 48 -14.38 1.51 -0.57
C THR A 48 -13.43 2.71 -0.52
N GLY A 49 -12.13 2.43 -0.46
CA GLY A 49 -11.07 3.39 -0.75
C GLY A 49 -11.07 3.77 -2.23
N LEU A 50 -10.00 4.43 -2.67
CA LEU A 50 -9.95 4.98 -4.04
C LEU A 50 -10.16 3.90 -5.12
N ALA A 51 -9.48 2.74 -4.98
CA ALA A 51 -9.63 1.63 -5.92
C ALA A 51 -11.04 1.01 -5.89
N GLY A 52 -11.61 0.78 -4.71
CA GLY A 52 -12.94 0.16 -4.63
C GLY A 52 -14.08 1.11 -4.97
N ALA A 53 -13.99 2.39 -4.62
CA ALA A 53 -15.00 3.38 -5.00
C ALA A 53 -15.02 3.59 -6.52
N SER A 54 -13.84 3.68 -7.17
CA SER A 54 -13.75 3.78 -8.63
C SER A 54 -14.24 2.51 -9.34
N ALA A 55 -13.91 1.32 -8.84
CA ALA A 55 -14.41 0.05 -9.37
C ALA A 55 -15.94 -0.06 -9.23
N ALA A 56 -16.48 0.21 -8.03
CA ALA A 56 -17.92 0.15 -7.81
C ALA A 56 -18.67 1.18 -8.67
N ALA A 57 -18.12 2.40 -8.83
CA ALA A 57 -18.69 3.43 -9.69
C ALA A 57 -18.74 2.97 -11.15
N SER A 58 -17.61 2.53 -11.71
CA SER A 58 -17.51 2.13 -13.11
C SER A 58 -18.35 0.89 -13.43
N LEU A 59 -18.35 -0.11 -12.56
CA LEU A 59 -19.15 -1.33 -12.75
C LEU A 59 -20.65 -1.04 -12.63
N GLY A 60 -21.06 -0.21 -11.66
CA GLY A 60 -22.46 0.22 -11.53
C GLY A 60 -22.93 1.03 -12.72
N GLU A 61 -22.12 1.95 -13.25
CA GLU A 61 -22.41 2.74 -14.44
C GLU A 61 -22.53 1.86 -15.70
N LEU A 62 -21.76 0.79 -15.78
CA LEU A 62 -21.86 -0.20 -16.86
C LEU A 62 -23.12 -1.10 -16.75
N GLY A 63 -23.85 -1.05 -15.64
CA GLY A 63 -25.11 -1.77 -15.44
C GLY A 63 -25.00 -3.09 -14.68
N TYR A 64 -23.85 -3.42 -14.08
CA TYR A 64 -23.73 -4.57 -13.17
C TYR A 64 -24.40 -4.28 -11.83
N GLN A 65 -24.84 -5.35 -11.13
CA GLN A 65 -25.31 -5.26 -9.75
C GLN A 65 -24.11 -5.38 -8.81
N VAL A 66 -23.78 -4.28 -8.11
CA VAL A 66 -22.60 -4.22 -7.26
C VAL A 66 -22.99 -4.15 -5.78
N GLU A 67 -22.42 -5.04 -4.96
CA GLU A 67 -22.45 -4.94 -3.50
C GLU A 67 -21.10 -4.45 -3.00
N ALA A 68 -21.04 -3.24 -2.47
CA ALA A 68 -19.82 -2.59 -1.98
C ALA A 68 -19.76 -2.63 -0.44
N PHE A 69 -18.72 -3.27 0.11
CA PHE A 69 -18.54 -3.46 1.55
C PHE A 69 -17.51 -2.49 2.10
N CYS A 70 -17.92 -1.70 3.08
CA CYS A 70 -17.12 -0.68 3.72
C CYS A 70 -16.88 -1.02 5.19
N PHE A 71 -15.63 -1.23 5.58
CA PHE A 71 -15.26 -1.45 6.97
C PHE A 71 -15.61 -0.26 7.87
N GLN A 72 -15.45 0.96 7.36
CA GLN A 72 -15.75 2.19 8.09
C GLN A 72 -17.25 2.53 8.02
N ASP A 73 -17.68 3.50 8.79
CA ASP A 73 -19.04 4.07 8.75
C ASP A 73 -19.34 4.85 7.46
N SER A 74 -18.28 5.24 6.75
CA SER A 74 -18.36 5.92 5.47
C SER A 74 -17.14 5.62 4.60
N PRO A 75 -17.32 5.44 3.29
CA PRO A 75 -16.21 5.35 2.32
C PRO A 75 -15.21 6.50 2.40
N ARG A 76 -15.67 7.69 2.79
CA ARG A 76 -14.83 8.89 2.98
C ARG A 76 -13.77 8.76 4.05
N ARG A 77 -13.83 7.73 4.91
CA ARG A 77 -12.84 7.44 5.95
C ARG A 77 -11.80 6.39 5.56
N ALA A 78 -11.78 6.00 4.29
CA ALA A 78 -10.74 5.12 3.78
C ALA A 78 -9.35 5.77 3.87
N HIS A 79 -8.30 4.94 3.95
CA HIS A 79 -6.92 5.44 4.08
C HIS A 79 -6.51 6.42 2.97
N SER A 80 -7.06 6.29 1.78
CA SER A 80 -6.79 7.20 0.65
C SER A 80 -6.93 8.69 1.01
N ILE A 81 -7.80 9.03 1.99
CA ILE A 81 -7.99 10.41 2.48
C ILE A 81 -6.69 11.01 3.06
N ALA A 82 -5.79 10.19 3.59
CA ALA A 82 -4.57 10.63 4.25
C ALA A 82 -3.43 11.00 3.28
N ALA A 83 -3.56 10.71 1.98
CA ALA A 83 -2.53 11.02 1.00
C ALA A 83 -2.51 12.52 0.68
N GLN A 84 -1.33 13.15 0.81
CA GLN A 84 -1.18 14.60 0.75
C GLN A 84 -0.47 15.08 -0.52
N GLY A 85 0.50 14.29 -1.02
CA GLY A 85 1.48 14.74 -1.99
C GLY A 85 0.94 15.08 -3.38
N GLY A 86 0.08 14.24 -3.92
CA GLY A 86 -0.44 14.37 -5.28
C GLY A 86 -0.59 13.03 -6.00
N ILE A 87 -0.79 13.13 -7.30
CA ILE A 87 -0.93 12.00 -8.21
C ILE A 87 -0.10 12.24 -9.48
N ASN A 88 0.70 11.25 -9.88
CA ASN A 88 1.50 11.33 -11.10
C ASN A 88 0.67 11.10 -12.34
N ALA A 89 0.99 11.84 -13.41
CA ALA A 89 0.48 11.56 -14.76
C ALA A 89 1.42 12.12 -15.82
N ALA A 90 1.58 11.39 -16.92
CA ALA A 90 2.46 11.73 -18.04
C ALA A 90 1.78 12.71 -19.01
N LYS A 91 1.49 13.94 -18.56
CA LYS A 91 0.85 14.98 -19.39
C LYS A 91 1.81 16.01 -19.99
N ASN A 92 3.04 16.09 -19.48
CA ASN A 92 4.10 16.99 -19.98
C ASN A 92 3.66 18.47 -20.16
N TYR A 93 2.85 19.01 -19.26
CA TYR A 93 2.35 20.38 -19.36
C TYR A 93 3.46 21.45 -19.31
N PRO A 94 4.50 21.33 -18.45
CA PRO A 94 5.62 22.27 -18.48
C PRO A 94 6.57 22.10 -19.65
N ASN A 95 6.37 21.06 -20.48
CA ASN A 95 7.28 20.69 -21.58
C ASN A 95 8.74 20.46 -21.13
N ASP A 96 8.90 19.82 -19.97
CA ASP A 96 10.20 19.48 -19.36
C ASP A 96 10.69 18.07 -19.75
N GLY A 97 10.12 17.51 -20.83
CA GLY A 97 10.50 16.22 -21.41
C GLY A 97 9.86 15.02 -20.73
N ASP A 98 8.73 15.19 -20.04
CA ASP A 98 7.95 14.04 -19.52
C ASP A 98 7.19 13.32 -20.65
N SER A 99 6.92 12.04 -20.45
CA SER A 99 6.18 11.19 -21.38
C SER A 99 5.75 9.89 -20.69
N VAL A 100 4.83 9.15 -21.33
CA VAL A 100 4.44 7.80 -20.90
C VAL A 100 5.68 6.90 -20.76
N LEU A 101 6.58 6.91 -21.76
CA LEU A 101 7.81 6.12 -21.74
C LEU A 101 8.74 6.53 -20.60
N ARG A 102 8.83 7.84 -20.30
CA ARG A 102 9.65 8.31 -19.19
C ARG A 102 9.06 7.94 -17.83
N LEU A 103 7.75 8.10 -17.64
CA LEU A 103 7.06 7.67 -16.41
C LEU A 103 7.23 6.17 -16.20
N PHE A 104 7.06 5.36 -17.25
CA PHE A 104 7.30 3.93 -17.25
C PHE A 104 8.74 3.59 -16.82
N ARG A 105 9.74 4.18 -17.50
CA ARG A 105 11.16 3.98 -17.18
C ARG A 105 11.48 4.32 -15.72
N ASP A 106 11.02 5.49 -15.27
CA ASP A 106 11.26 5.95 -13.90
C ASP A 106 10.64 5.00 -12.87
N THR A 107 9.44 4.48 -13.16
CA THR A 107 8.72 3.54 -12.27
C THR A 107 9.42 2.18 -12.20
N VAL A 108 9.80 1.60 -13.34
CA VAL A 108 10.53 0.30 -13.37
C VAL A 108 11.88 0.43 -12.68
N LYS A 109 12.65 1.47 -13.02
CA LYS A 109 13.96 1.73 -12.41
C LYS A 109 13.82 2.05 -10.91
N GLY A 110 12.86 2.90 -10.54
CA GLY A 110 12.56 3.23 -9.14
C GLY A 110 12.15 2.02 -8.32
N GLY A 111 11.45 1.06 -8.92
CA GLY A 111 11.05 -0.24 -8.35
C GLY A 111 12.12 -1.32 -8.40
N ASP A 112 13.34 -0.98 -8.78
CA ASP A 112 14.49 -1.88 -8.85
C ASP A 112 14.27 -3.10 -9.74
N PHE A 113 13.55 -2.93 -10.86
CA PHE A 113 13.30 -4.02 -11.81
C PHE A 113 12.67 -5.25 -11.13
N ARG A 114 11.70 -5.04 -10.26
CA ARG A 114 10.93 -6.10 -9.58
C ARG A 114 9.43 -6.01 -9.85
N ALA A 115 9.04 -5.32 -10.95
CA ALA A 115 7.68 -5.23 -11.46
C ALA A 115 7.62 -5.71 -12.91
N ARG A 116 6.44 -6.08 -13.39
CA ARG A 116 6.19 -6.42 -14.80
C ARG A 116 6.22 -5.17 -15.67
N GLU A 117 7.06 -5.14 -16.71
CA GLU A 117 7.09 -4.01 -17.66
C GLU A 117 5.70 -3.68 -18.21
N ALA A 118 4.95 -4.69 -18.65
CA ALA A 118 3.64 -4.49 -19.27
C ALA A 118 2.62 -3.83 -18.33
N ASN A 119 2.60 -4.21 -17.06
CA ASN A 119 1.71 -3.61 -16.06
C ASN A 119 2.10 -2.16 -15.79
N VAL A 120 3.40 -1.89 -15.63
CA VAL A 120 3.91 -0.53 -15.38
C VAL A 120 3.67 0.37 -16.59
N TYR A 121 3.84 -0.15 -17.82
CA TYR A 121 3.56 0.62 -19.03
C TYR A 121 2.08 0.97 -19.15
N ARG A 122 1.19 -0.01 -18.92
CA ARG A 122 -0.26 0.21 -18.88
C ARG A 122 -0.64 1.31 -17.88
N LEU A 123 -0.08 1.25 -16.66
CA LEU A 123 -0.31 2.26 -15.64
C LEU A 123 0.11 3.66 -16.11
N ALA A 124 1.29 3.79 -16.72
CA ALA A 124 1.78 5.04 -17.29
C ALA A 124 0.91 5.52 -18.45
N GLN A 125 0.46 4.61 -19.33
CA GLN A 125 -0.38 4.90 -20.50
C GLN A 125 -1.73 5.52 -20.10
N VAL A 126 -2.39 4.96 -19.08
CA VAL A 126 -3.71 5.47 -18.64
C VAL A 126 -3.62 6.66 -17.69
N SER A 127 -2.42 7.04 -17.22
CA SER A 127 -2.23 8.07 -16.19
C SER A 127 -2.81 9.43 -16.57
N GLY A 128 -2.68 9.83 -17.84
CA GLY A 128 -3.25 11.07 -18.35
C GLY A 128 -4.78 11.09 -18.26
N ALA A 129 -5.44 10.00 -18.67
CA ALA A 129 -6.87 9.86 -18.62
C ALA A 129 -7.44 9.86 -17.19
N ILE A 130 -6.65 9.38 -16.20
CA ILE A 130 -7.03 9.46 -14.77
C ILE A 130 -7.20 10.91 -14.32
N ILE A 131 -6.30 11.81 -14.74
CA ILE A 131 -6.41 13.24 -14.39
C ILE A 131 -7.63 13.86 -15.07
N ASP A 132 -7.89 13.54 -16.34
CA ASP A 132 -9.05 14.04 -17.06
C ASP A 132 -10.36 13.57 -16.40
N GLN A 133 -10.42 12.29 -16.01
CA GLN A 133 -11.54 11.73 -15.25
C GLN A 133 -11.73 12.44 -13.90
N ALA A 134 -10.65 12.68 -13.15
CA ALA A 134 -10.72 13.37 -11.86
C ALA A 134 -11.25 14.79 -12.02
N VAL A 135 -10.77 15.54 -13.02
CA VAL A 135 -11.26 16.90 -13.33
C VAL A 135 -12.73 16.88 -13.73
N ALA A 136 -13.14 15.94 -14.58
CA ALA A 136 -14.54 15.76 -14.98
C ALA A 136 -15.46 15.43 -13.79
N GLN A 137 -14.92 14.77 -12.76
CA GLN A 137 -15.64 14.50 -11.51
C GLN A 137 -15.64 15.68 -10.52
N GLY A 138 -15.04 16.82 -10.89
CA GLY A 138 -15.02 18.02 -10.06
C GLY A 138 -13.91 18.04 -9.01
N VAL A 139 -12.87 17.21 -9.14
CA VAL A 139 -11.72 17.27 -8.23
C VAL A 139 -10.96 18.58 -8.41
N PRO A 140 -10.82 19.41 -7.35
CA PRO A 140 -10.22 20.74 -7.43
C PRO A 140 -8.68 20.65 -7.40
N LEU A 141 -8.09 20.13 -8.46
CA LEU A 141 -6.64 20.15 -8.62
C LEU A 141 -6.14 21.58 -8.77
N ALA A 142 -4.94 21.84 -8.26
CA ALA A 142 -4.29 23.14 -8.34
C ALA A 142 -4.17 23.61 -9.79
N ARG A 143 -4.31 24.93 -9.99
CA ARG A 143 -4.17 25.57 -11.30
C ARG A 143 -3.15 26.70 -11.22
N ASP A 144 -2.50 26.95 -12.34
CA ASP A 144 -1.64 28.11 -12.53
C ASP A 144 -2.45 29.39 -12.77
N TYR A 145 -1.74 30.51 -12.97
CA TYR A 145 -2.39 31.80 -13.20
C TYR A 145 -3.19 31.84 -14.52
N ALA A 146 -2.82 31.05 -15.52
CA ALA A 146 -3.54 30.96 -16.80
C ALA A 146 -4.75 30.01 -16.73
N GLY A 147 -4.98 29.35 -15.59
CA GLY A 147 -6.09 28.42 -15.37
C GLY A 147 -5.80 26.98 -15.79
N TYR A 148 -4.59 26.68 -16.26
CA TYR A 148 -4.19 25.31 -16.54
C TYR A 148 -3.89 24.54 -15.26
N LEU A 149 -3.99 23.20 -15.31
CA LEU A 149 -3.62 22.37 -14.18
C LEU A 149 -2.14 22.53 -13.86
N ASP A 150 -1.85 22.88 -12.61
CA ASP A 150 -0.48 22.99 -12.11
C ASP A 150 0.06 21.61 -11.70
N ASN A 151 1.36 21.40 -11.94
CA ASN A 151 2.06 20.19 -11.55
C ASN A 151 3.49 20.53 -11.07
N ARG A 152 4.10 19.57 -10.37
CA ARG A 152 5.43 19.75 -9.77
C ARG A 152 6.23 18.46 -9.80
N SER A 153 7.53 18.57 -9.62
CA SER A 153 8.38 17.42 -9.30
C SER A 153 8.06 16.89 -7.90
N PHE A 154 8.30 15.60 -7.70
CA PHE A 154 8.05 14.93 -6.43
C PHE A 154 9.09 13.85 -6.20
N GLY A 155 9.30 13.43 -4.95
CA GLY A 155 10.37 12.53 -4.54
C GLY A 155 10.61 11.34 -5.48
N GLY A 156 11.83 11.24 -6.00
CA GLY A 156 12.26 10.25 -6.99
C GLY A 156 12.03 10.62 -8.44
N ALA A 157 11.42 11.79 -8.77
CA ALA A 157 11.23 12.28 -10.13
C ALA A 157 11.76 13.70 -10.28
N LEU A 158 12.56 13.95 -11.33
CA LEU A 158 13.13 15.27 -11.63
C LEU A 158 12.24 16.10 -12.55
N VAL A 159 11.23 15.51 -13.16
CA VAL A 159 10.26 16.19 -14.03
C VAL A 159 8.98 16.53 -13.28
N SER A 160 8.28 17.56 -13.75
CA SER A 160 7.02 18.03 -13.17
C SER A 160 5.86 17.22 -13.71
N ARG A 161 5.47 16.16 -13.00
CA ARG A 161 4.36 15.25 -13.39
C ARG A 161 3.33 15.03 -12.29
N THR A 162 3.53 15.61 -11.09
CA THR A 162 2.63 15.38 -9.95
C THR A 162 1.58 16.47 -9.87
N PHE A 163 0.34 16.12 -10.19
CA PHE A 163 -0.84 16.96 -9.99
C PHE A 163 -1.29 16.89 -8.54
N TYR A 164 -1.79 17.99 -7.97
CA TYR A 164 -2.01 18.09 -6.53
C TYR A 164 -3.16 19.01 -6.15
N ALA A 165 -3.68 18.84 -4.94
CA ALA A 165 -4.66 19.70 -4.31
C ALA A 165 -4.11 20.17 -2.93
N ARG A 166 -2.96 20.85 -2.95
CA ARG A 166 -2.32 21.56 -1.82
C ARG A 166 -2.45 20.86 -0.46
N GLY A 167 -1.88 19.63 -0.33
CA GLY A 167 -1.92 18.85 0.91
C GLY A 167 -3.19 18.01 1.12
N GLN A 168 -4.18 18.11 0.24
CA GLN A 168 -5.46 17.40 0.33
C GLN A 168 -5.72 16.46 -0.87
N SER A 169 -4.69 16.09 -1.62
CA SER A 169 -4.84 15.40 -2.90
C SER A 169 -5.61 14.09 -2.77
N GLY A 170 -5.28 13.26 -1.78
CA GLY A 170 -6.00 12.01 -1.52
C GLY A 170 -7.45 12.21 -1.11
N GLN A 171 -7.72 13.22 -0.29
CA GLN A 171 -9.07 13.57 0.13
C GLN A 171 -9.93 13.97 -1.08
N GLN A 172 -9.44 14.85 -1.92
CA GLN A 172 -10.19 15.37 -3.06
C GLN A 172 -10.43 14.30 -4.12
N LEU A 173 -9.42 13.48 -4.43
CA LEU A 173 -9.57 12.34 -5.34
C LEU A 173 -10.54 11.29 -4.78
N LEU A 174 -10.47 10.99 -3.48
CA LEU A 174 -11.42 10.06 -2.84
C LEU A 174 -12.85 10.61 -2.90
N LEU A 175 -13.05 11.90 -2.68
CA LEU A 175 -14.39 12.52 -2.78
C LEU A 175 -14.92 12.45 -4.21
N GLY A 176 -14.10 12.62 -5.24
CA GLY A 176 -14.49 12.44 -6.64
C GLY A 176 -14.98 11.02 -6.92
N ALA A 177 -14.19 10.01 -6.55
CA ALA A 177 -14.58 8.61 -6.71
C ALA A 177 -15.80 8.23 -5.85
N TYR A 178 -15.87 8.73 -4.61
CA TYR A 178 -17.03 8.56 -3.74
C TYR A 178 -18.31 9.11 -4.35
N GLN A 179 -18.29 10.33 -4.88
CA GLN A 179 -19.45 10.93 -5.53
C GLN A 179 -19.89 10.12 -6.75
N ALA A 180 -18.94 9.64 -7.56
CA ALA A 180 -19.24 8.77 -8.70
C ALA A 180 -19.94 7.47 -8.25
N MET A 181 -19.43 6.82 -7.20
CA MET A 181 -20.05 5.63 -6.61
C MET A 181 -21.44 5.96 -6.03
N MET A 182 -21.60 7.07 -5.32
CA MET A 182 -22.90 7.44 -4.71
C MET A 182 -23.97 7.76 -5.76
N ARG A 183 -23.59 8.25 -6.95
CA ARG A 183 -24.55 8.36 -8.07
C ARG A 183 -25.11 6.99 -8.45
N GLN A 184 -24.27 5.93 -8.44
CA GLN A 184 -24.69 4.58 -8.73
C GLN A 184 -25.49 3.95 -7.58
N VAL A 185 -25.22 4.35 -6.34
CA VAL A 185 -26.09 4.00 -5.19
C VAL A 185 -27.47 4.62 -5.37
N GLY A 186 -27.56 5.89 -5.77
CA GLY A 186 -28.82 6.56 -6.08
C GLY A 186 -29.56 5.95 -7.27
N ALA A 187 -28.84 5.45 -8.27
CA ALA A 187 -29.41 4.73 -9.42
C ALA A 187 -29.83 3.28 -9.11
N GLY A 188 -29.46 2.75 -7.92
CA GLY A 188 -29.80 1.39 -7.49
C GLY A 188 -28.95 0.28 -8.10
N THR A 189 -27.87 0.61 -8.83
CA THR A 189 -26.92 -0.38 -9.39
C THR A 189 -25.82 -0.75 -8.37
N VAL A 190 -25.55 0.11 -7.38
CA VAL A 190 -24.62 -0.16 -6.29
C VAL A 190 -25.38 -0.18 -4.97
N ARG A 191 -25.19 -1.23 -4.17
CA ARG A 191 -25.65 -1.32 -2.79
C ARG A 191 -24.44 -1.18 -1.85
N LEU A 192 -24.45 -0.20 -0.97
CA LEU A 192 -23.38 0.05 -0.01
C LEU A 192 -23.69 -0.59 1.35
N HIS A 193 -22.75 -1.37 1.88
CA HIS A 193 -22.79 -2.00 3.21
C HIS A 193 -21.71 -1.36 4.10
N PRO A 194 -22.00 -0.26 4.81
CA PRO A 194 -21.06 0.35 5.75
C PRO A 194 -20.93 -0.49 7.03
N ARG A 195 -19.82 -0.30 7.76
CA ARG A 195 -19.50 -1.01 9.01
C ARG A 195 -19.60 -2.54 8.86
N THR A 196 -19.14 -3.04 7.73
CA THR A 196 -19.16 -4.46 7.43
C THR A 196 -17.75 -4.96 7.14
N GLU A 197 -17.32 -5.99 7.87
CA GLU A 197 -16.00 -6.58 7.79
C GLU A 197 -16.06 -7.91 7.03
N MET A 198 -15.24 -8.09 6.00
CA MET A 198 -15.05 -9.39 5.36
C MET A 198 -14.17 -10.27 6.26
N LEU A 199 -14.68 -11.45 6.60
CA LEU A 199 -13.99 -12.43 7.44
C LEU A 199 -13.59 -13.70 6.71
N ASP A 200 -14.17 -13.97 5.53
CA ASP A 200 -13.77 -15.11 4.71
C ASP A 200 -14.16 -14.94 3.24
N LEU A 201 -13.43 -15.62 2.36
CA LEU A 201 -13.74 -15.78 0.95
C LEU A 201 -14.41 -17.14 0.75
N VAL A 202 -15.55 -17.17 0.06
CA VAL A 202 -16.23 -18.42 -0.26
C VAL A 202 -15.83 -18.88 -1.65
N VAL A 203 -15.17 -20.03 -1.70
CA VAL A 203 -14.70 -20.68 -2.93
C VAL A 203 -15.58 -21.91 -3.20
N VAL A 204 -16.11 -22.03 -4.43
CA VAL A 204 -16.88 -23.17 -4.91
C VAL A 204 -16.29 -23.63 -6.22
N ASP A 205 -16.00 -24.91 -6.34
CA ASP A 205 -15.38 -25.52 -7.54
C ASP A 205 -14.12 -24.77 -8.00
N GLY A 206 -13.28 -24.34 -7.03
CA GLY A 206 -12.04 -23.63 -7.28
C GLY A 206 -12.19 -22.15 -7.68
N ALA A 207 -13.39 -21.59 -7.73
CA ALA A 207 -13.65 -20.20 -8.10
C ALA A 207 -14.25 -19.40 -6.94
N ALA A 208 -13.94 -18.11 -6.85
CA ALA A 208 -14.54 -17.18 -5.88
C ALA A 208 -16.03 -16.95 -6.23
N ARG A 209 -16.91 -17.23 -5.26
CA ARG A 209 -18.36 -17.16 -5.44
C ARG A 209 -19.06 -16.32 -4.38
N GLY A 210 -18.33 -15.66 -3.52
CA GLY A 210 -18.88 -14.77 -2.51
C GLY A 210 -17.98 -14.60 -1.31
N ILE A 211 -18.54 -14.00 -0.28
CA ILE A 211 -17.83 -13.69 0.97
C ILE A 211 -18.71 -13.98 2.18
N THR A 212 -18.06 -14.20 3.33
CA THR A 212 -18.69 -14.18 4.65
C THR A 212 -18.23 -12.92 5.38
N VAL A 213 -19.19 -12.18 5.92
CA VAL A 213 -18.99 -10.88 6.53
C VAL A 213 -19.55 -10.83 7.94
N ARG A 214 -19.08 -9.88 8.73
CA ARG A 214 -19.68 -9.48 10.01
C ARG A 214 -20.16 -8.04 9.94
N ASP A 215 -21.44 -7.82 10.25
CA ASP A 215 -21.94 -6.49 10.56
C ASP A 215 -21.33 -6.04 11.90
N LEU A 216 -20.58 -4.97 11.90
CA LEU A 216 -19.85 -4.50 13.08
C LEU A 216 -20.74 -3.85 14.14
N LEU A 217 -21.99 -3.47 13.81
CA LEU A 217 -22.93 -2.89 14.76
C LEU A 217 -23.68 -3.96 15.53
N THR A 218 -24.12 -5.01 14.83
CA THR A 218 -24.98 -6.06 15.38
C THR A 218 -24.21 -7.35 15.71
N GLY A 219 -22.99 -7.50 15.20
CA GLY A 219 -22.21 -8.73 15.31
C GLY A 219 -22.72 -9.87 14.42
N LYS A 220 -23.79 -9.66 13.64
CA LYS A 220 -24.37 -10.67 12.77
C LYS A 220 -23.38 -11.12 11.69
N ILE A 221 -23.23 -12.45 11.56
CA ILE A 221 -22.41 -13.06 10.51
C ILE A 221 -23.33 -13.46 9.37
N GLU A 222 -23.04 -12.96 8.18
CA GLU A 222 -23.83 -13.16 6.95
C GLU A 222 -22.94 -13.59 5.80
N SER A 223 -23.52 -14.18 4.77
CA SER A 223 -22.82 -14.52 3.54
C SER A 223 -23.52 -13.92 2.32
N HIS A 224 -22.73 -13.43 1.39
CA HIS A 224 -23.17 -12.82 0.15
C HIS A 224 -22.57 -13.59 -1.03
N ALA A 225 -23.43 -14.04 -1.95
CA ALA A 225 -23.02 -14.73 -3.17
C ALA A 225 -22.87 -13.76 -4.33
N ALA A 226 -21.85 -13.98 -5.16
CA ALA A 226 -21.58 -13.17 -6.36
C ALA A 226 -20.95 -14.00 -7.47
N ASP A 227 -20.97 -13.46 -8.68
CA ASP A 227 -20.33 -14.06 -9.86
C ASP A 227 -18.82 -13.70 -9.93
N ALA A 228 -18.41 -12.60 -9.28
CA ALA A 228 -17.02 -12.21 -9.09
C ALA A 228 -16.85 -11.37 -7.80
N VAL A 229 -15.64 -11.38 -7.25
CA VAL A 229 -15.26 -10.64 -6.04
C VAL A 229 -14.03 -9.78 -6.34
N CYS A 230 -14.08 -8.48 -5.99
CA CYS A 230 -12.97 -7.54 -6.08
C CYS A 230 -12.49 -7.19 -4.66
N LEU A 231 -11.24 -7.49 -4.33
CA LEU A 231 -10.59 -7.04 -3.10
C LEU A 231 -9.86 -5.72 -3.35
N CYS A 232 -10.28 -4.68 -2.63
CA CYS A 232 -9.76 -3.31 -2.72
C CYS A 232 -9.39 -2.79 -1.32
N THR A 233 -8.80 -3.66 -0.49
CA THR A 233 -8.69 -3.48 0.97
C THR A 233 -7.45 -2.71 1.40
N GLY A 234 -6.58 -2.31 0.46
CA GLY A 234 -5.36 -1.57 0.74
C GLY A 234 -4.25 -2.44 1.34
N GLY A 235 -3.24 -1.77 1.89
CA GLY A 235 -2.02 -2.41 2.37
C GLY A 235 -2.09 -2.88 3.83
N TYR A 236 -1.00 -3.54 4.26
CA TYR A 236 -0.90 -4.25 5.53
C TYR A 236 0.17 -3.69 6.49
N THR A 237 0.67 -2.46 6.29
CA THR A 237 1.80 -1.95 7.11
C THR A 237 1.48 -1.76 8.60
N ASN A 238 0.22 -1.86 9.00
CA ASN A 238 -0.16 -1.94 10.42
C ASN A 238 0.34 -3.20 11.13
N VAL A 239 0.90 -4.18 10.42
CA VAL A 239 1.65 -5.29 11.02
C VAL A 239 2.83 -4.81 11.88
N PHE A 240 3.37 -3.62 11.60
CA PHE A 240 4.41 -2.95 12.38
C PHE A 240 3.86 -2.20 13.61
N PHE A 241 2.58 -2.27 13.92
CA PHE A 241 1.86 -1.52 14.94
C PHE A 241 1.88 -0.01 14.69
N LEU A 242 3.06 0.64 14.76
CA LEU A 242 3.23 2.05 14.41
C LEU A 242 3.52 2.19 12.92
N SER A 243 2.56 2.73 12.19
CA SER A 243 2.67 3.03 10.76
C SER A 243 1.90 4.30 10.43
N THR A 244 2.00 4.76 9.19
CA THR A 244 1.20 5.89 8.70
C THR A 244 -0.17 5.49 8.17
N ASN A 245 -0.46 4.17 8.09
CA ASN A 245 -1.75 3.69 7.63
C ASN A 245 -2.87 4.07 8.60
N ALA A 246 -4.07 4.26 8.10
CA ALA A 246 -5.27 4.37 8.93
C ALA A 246 -5.43 3.10 9.77
N GLN A 247 -5.93 3.23 11.00
CA GLN A 247 -6.10 2.09 11.91
C GLN A 247 -7.01 0.98 11.35
N GLY A 248 -7.90 1.31 10.41
CA GLY A 248 -8.75 0.35 9.73
C GLY A 248 -8.04 -0.49 8.65
N CYS A 249 -6.84 -0.09 8.19
CA CYS A 249 -6.05 -0.89 7.25
C CYS A 249 -5.57 -2.16 7.95
N ASN A 250 -5.86 -3.30 7.35
CA ASN A 250 -5.48 -4.60 7.88
C ASN A 250 -5.29 -5.62 6.76
N VAL A 251 -4.72 -6.76 7.09
CA VAL A 251 -4.46 -7.84 6.14
C VAL A 251 -5.59 -8.86 6.07
N THR A 252 -6.62 -8.76 6.93
CA THR A 252 -7.61 -9.82 7.15
C THR A 252 -8.21 -10.35 5.85
N ALA A 253 -8.82 -9.52 5.02
CA ALA A 253 -9.44 -10.00 3.78
C ALA A 253 -8.44 -10.65 2.81
N ALA A 254 -7.27 -10.04 2.60
CA ALA A 254 -6.22 -10.58 1.75
C ALA A 254 -5.64 -11.88 2.33
N TRP A 255 -5.40 -11.93 3.64
CA TRP A 255 -4.91 -13.11 4.32
C TRP A 255 -5.91 -14.27 4.28
N ARG A 256 -7.21 -13.98 4.50
CA ARG A 256 -8.27 -15.00 4.39
C ARG A 256 -8.40 -15.53 2.95
N ALA A 257 -8.28 -14.67 1.94
CA ALA A 257 -8.22 -15.10 0.56
C ALA A 257 -6.97 -15.98 0.29
N CYS A 258 -5.82 -15.64 0.88
CA CYS A 258 -4.60 -16.46 0.81
C CYS A 258 -4.83 -17.85 1.41
N LYS A 259 -5.48 -17.95 2.56
CA LYS A 259 -5.85 -19.22 3.21
C LYS A 259 -6.84 -20.06 2.37
N ARG A 260 -7.55 -19.44 1.42
CA ARG A 260 -8.46 -20.12 0.48
C ARG A 260 -7.79 -20.45 -0.87
N GLY A 261 -6.49 -20.17 -1.04
CA GLY A 261 -5.69 -20.56 -2.20
C GLY A 261 -5.22 -19.41 -3.11
N ALA A 262 -5.53 -18.16 -2.77
CA ALA A 262 -4.90 -17.02 -3.44
C ALA A 262 -3.43 -16.91 -3.00
N HIS A 263 -2.50 -16.77 -3.94
CA HIS A 263 -1.09 -16.65 -3.58
C HIS A 263 -0.75 -15.22 -3.16
N PHE A 264 0.11 -15.08 -2.14
CA PHE A 264 0.57 -13.79 -1.64
C PHE A 264 1.96 -13.46 -2.20
N ALA A 265 2.08 -12.39 -2.98
CA ALA A 265 3.30 -12.06 -3.70
C ALA A 265 4.14 -11.01 -2.97
N ASN A 266 5.45 -11.24 -2.90
CA ASN A 266 6.47 -10.34 -2.38
C ASN A 266 6.08 -9.63 -1.05
N PRO A 267 5.57 -10.33 -0.02
CA PRO A 267 5.08 -9.68 1.19
C PRO A 267 6.14 -8.85 1.93
N CYS A 268 7.43 -9.12 1.71
CA CYS A 268 8.52 -8.36 2.30
C CYS A 268 8.78 -6.99 1.64
N PHE A 269 8.14 -6.68 0.52
CA PHE A 269 8.29 -5.38 -0.13
C PHE A 269 7.38 -4.35 0.56
N THR A 270 7.92 -3.72 1.58
CA THR A 270 7.28 -2.65 2.35
C THR A 270 8.06 -1.36 2.19
N GLN A 271 7.36 -0.26 1.94
CA GLN A 271 7.96 1.06 1.80
C GLN A 271 7.96 1.80 3.13
N ILE A 272 9.10 2.38 3.44
CA ILE A 272 9.27 3.30 4.56
C ILE A 272 9.21 4.73 4.03
N HIS A 273 8.49 5.62 4.72
CA HIS A 273 8.37 7.04 4.36
C HIS A 273 9.28 7.89 5.23
N PRO A 274 10.17 8.71 4.65
CA PRO A 274 11.21 9.42 5.41
C PRO A 274 10.71 10.63 6.20
N THR A 275 9.52 11.18 5.87
CA THR A 275 9.03 12.45 6.44
C THR A 275 7.82 12.24 7.34
N CYS A 276 7.94 11.42 8.39
CA CYS A 276 6.87 11.27 9.37
C CYS A 276 7.24 11.97 10.68
N ILE A 277 6.26 12.48 11.41
CA ILE A 277 6.48 13.01 12.77
C ILE A 277 6.92 11.84 13.65
N PRO A 278 8.04 11.95 14.41
CA PRO A 278 8.52 10.88 15.28
C PRO A 278 7.47 10.48 16.33
N ALA A 279 7.56 9.23 16.81
CA ALA A 279 6.73 8.78 17.92
C ALA A 279 6.95 9.64 19.16
N SER A 280 5.87 10.07 19.81
CA SER A 280 5.89 11.00 20.94
C SER A 280 5.62 10.33 22.31
N GLY A 281 5.23 9.05 22.34
CA GLY A 281 4.92 8.37 23.61
C GLY A 281 4.40 6.95 23.45
N GLU A 282 4.28 6.24 24.57
CA GLU A 282 3.88 4.83 24.63
C GLU A 282 2.44 4.56 24.19
N HIS A 283 1.56 5.54 24.31
CA HIS A 283 0.14 5.38 23.96
C HIS A 283 -0.18 5.70 22.50
N GLN A 284 0.84 6.12 21.74
CA GLN A 284 0.65 6.40 20.31
C GLN A 284 0.38 5.10 19.54
N SER A 285 -0.64 5.12 18.69
CA SER A 285 -1.06 3.97 17.89
C SER A 285 -0.97 4.20 16.38
N LYS A 286 -0.50 5.39 15.96
CA LYS A 286 -0.36 5.78 14.56
C LYS A 286 0.73 6.85 14.42
N LEU A 287 1.47 6.81 13.33
CA LEU A 287 2.42 7.87 12.97
C LEU A 287 1.78 8.83 11.95
N THR A 288 2.06 10.12 12.10
CA THR A 288 1.55 11.13 11.18
C THR A 288 2.53 11.36 10.04
N LEU A 289 2.05 11.13 8.82
CA LEU A 289 2.77 11.45 7.60
C LEU A 289 2.79 12.96 7.38
N MET A 290 3.96 13.50 7.09
CA MET A 290 4.13 14.83 6.50
C MET A 290 4.42 14.69 5.01
N SER A 291 3.83 15.56 4.19
CA SER A 291 3.99 15.50 2.74
C SER A 291 5.47 15.54 2.34
N GLU A 292 5.88 14.64 1.47
CA GLU A 292 7.23 14.62 0.91
C GLU A 292 7.57 15.90 0.12
N SER A 293 6.57 16.63 -0.36
CA SER A 293 6.76 17.92 -1.02
C SER A 293 7.45 18.98 -0.14
N LEU A 294 7.44 18.80 1.18
CA LEU A 294 8.21 19.65 2.10
C LEU A 294 9.71 19.61 1.80
N ARG A 295 10.22 18.50 1.26
CA ARG A 295 11.64 18.36 0.88
C ARG A 295 12.02 19.10 -0.42
N ASN A 296 11.05 19.68 -1.13
CA ASN A 296 11.33 20.52 -2.30
C ASN A 296 12.01 21.85 -1.92
N ASP A 297 11.64 22.40 -0.75
CA ASP A 297 12.19 23.65 -0.24
C ASP A 297 12.89 23.46 1.12
N GLY A 298 12.54 22.44 1.89
CA GLY A 298 13.15 22.11 3.17
C GLY A 298 14.44 21.28 3.02
N ARG A 299 15.46 21.58 3.84
CA ARG A 299 16.75 20.90 3.87
C ARG A 299 16.82 19.93 5.05
N VAL A 300 17.27 18.69 4.80
CA VAL A 300 17.41 17.64 5.82
C VAL A 300 18.83 17.66 6.40
N TRP A 301 18.94 17.82 7.74
CA TRP A 301 20.24 17.82 8.40
C TRP A 301 20.19 17.22 9.82
N VAL A 302 21.37 16.87 10.34
CA VAL A 302 21.62 16.49 11.72
C VAL A 302 22.88 17.21 12.24
N PRO A 303 23.11 17.29 13.57
CA PRO A 303 24.39 17.73 14.08
C PRO A 303 25.55 16.84 13.61
N LEU A 304 26.72 17.43 13.38
CA LEU A 304 27.94 16.66 13.07
C LEU A 304 28.39 15.76 14.23
N ARG A 305 28.17 16.19 15.47
CA ARG A 305 28.62 15.47 16.68
C ARG A 305 27.49 14.57 17.21
N ALA A 306 27.85 13.34 17.55
CA ALA A 306 26.96 12.46 18.29
C ALA A 306 26.64 13.05 19.69
N GLY A 307 25.37 12.87 20.11
CA GLY A 307 24.92 13.35 21.43
C GLY A 307 24.80 14.88 21.58
N ASP A 308 24.77 15.62 20.48
CA ASP A 308 24.57 17.08 20.52
C ASP A 308 23.12 17.42 20.92
N THR A 309 22.97 18.03 22.09
CA THR A 309 21.68 18.40 22.69
C THR A 309 21.35 19.90 22.56
N ARG A 310 22.19 20.66 21.83
CA ARG A 310 21.94 22.10 21.63
C ARG A 310 20.60 22.30 20.90
N ALA A 311 19.90 23.39 21.19
CA ALA A 311 18.74 23.80 20.40
C ALA A 311 19.16 24.03 18.93
N PRO A 312 18.32 23.71 17.93
CA PRO A 312 18.71 23.77 16.53
C PRO A 312 19.21 25.15 16.07
N GLY A 313 18.66 26.24 16.63
CA GLY A 313 19.12 27.60 16.36
C GLY A 313 20.51 27.94 16.98
N ALA A 314 20.98 27.17 17.96
CA ALA A 314 22.31 27.33 18.58
C ALA A 314 23.40 26.49 17.89
N ILE A 315 23.05 25.67 16.90
CA ILE A 315 23.98 24.86 16.11
C ILE A 315 24.40 25.66 14.87
N PRO A 316 25.64 26.13 14.77
CA PRO A 316 26.11 26.90 13.63
C PRO A 316 26.11 26.05 12.35
N GLU A 317 26.06 26.70 11.18
CA GLU A 317 26.01 26.04 9.87
C GLU A 317 27.17 25.04 9.68
N GLY A 318 28.37 25.36 10.15
CA GLY A 318 29.54 24.49 10.06
C GLY A 318 29.48 23.23 10.93
N ASP A 319 28.56 23.16 11.89
CA ASP A 319 28.32 21.99 12.75
C ASP A 319 27.13 21.14 12.29
N ARG A 320 26.56 21.42 11.07
CA ARG A 320 25.42 20.71 10.50
C ARG A 320 25.88 19.78 9.37
N ASP A 321 25.36 18.54 9.37
CA ASP A 321 25.51 17.60 8.27
C ASP A 321 24.23 17.56 7.44
N TYR A 322 24.26 18.10 6.24
CA TYR A 322 23.19 17.99 5.24
C TYR A 322 23.29 16.64 4.52
N LEU A 323 22.97 15.59 5.23
CA LEU A 323 23.25 14.19 4.89
C LEU A 323 22.80 13.76 3.49
N LEU A 324 21.63 14.20 3.02
CA LEU A 324 21.12 13.83 1.70
C LEU A 324 21.85 14.58 0.57
N GLU A 325 22.13 15.87 0.75
CA GLU A 325 22.87 16.68 -0.20
C GLU A 325 24.31 16.18 -0.35
N ARG A 326 24.93 15.75 0.77
CA ARG A 326 26.28 15.20 0.78
C ARG A 326 26.37 13.81 0.16
N LYS A 327 25.43 12.91 0.49
CA LYS A 327 25.46 11.52 0.01
C LYS A 327 24.94 11.37 -1.42
N TYR A 328 24.00 12.21 -1.83
CA TYR A 328 23.25 12.10 -3.10
C TYR A 328 23.16 13.45 -3.82
N PRO A 329 24.28 14.04 -4.26
CA PRO A 329 24.31 15.40 -4.79
C PRO A 329 23.44 15.62 -6.03
N SER A 330 23.18 14.59 -6.83
CA SER A 330 22.32 14.69 -8.03
C SER A 330 20.83 14.89 -7.69
N TYR A 331 20.38 14.42 -6.54
CA TYR A 331 18.97 14.48 -6.10
C TYR A 331 18.78 15.30 -4.82
N GLY A 332 19.81 15.39 -3.99
CA GLY A 332 19.77 16.10 -2.70
C GLY A 332 18.59 15.64 -1.85
N ASN A 333 17.82 16.59 -1.38
CA ASN A 333 16.64 16.33 -0.53
C ASN A 333 15.50 15.61 -1.28
N LEU A 334 15.56 15.49 -2.62
CA LEU A 334 14.60 14.75 -3.43
C LEU A 334 14.98 13.27 -3.65
N ALA A 335 16.04 12.78 -2.99
CA ALA A 335 16.42 11.37 -3.05
C ALA A 335 15.23 10.45 -2.72
N PRO A 336 15.09 9.28 -3.39
CA PRO A 336 14.00 8.33 -3.19
C PRO A 336 13.78 7.93 -1.74
N ARG A 337 12.57 7.47 -1.43
CA ARG A 337 12.13 7.18 -0.05
C ARG A 337 12.96 6.14 0.66
N ASP A 338 13.28 5.04 -0.01
CA ASP A 338 14.10 3.95 0.54
C ASP A 338 15.50 4.45 0.93
N ILE A 339 16.10 5.25 0.08
CA ILE A 339 17.43 5.84 0.29
C ILE A 339 17.40 6.89 1.41
N SER A 340 16.48 7.85 1.32
CA SER A 340 16.35 8.91 2.33
C SER A 340 16.04 8.34 3.73
N SER A 341 15.22 7.28 3.79
CA SER A 341 14.87 6.61 5.05
C SER A 341 16.08 5.90 5.67
N ARG A 342 16.86 5.17 4.86
CA ARG A 342 18.08 4.52 5.34
C ARG A 342 19.10 5.52 5.83
N ALA A 343 19.35 6.59 5.08
CA ALA A 343 20.27 7.65 5.47
C ALA A 343 19.86 8.32 6.80
N ALA A 344 18.56 8.58 7.00
CA ALA A 344 18.06 9.14 8.24
C ALA A 344 18.22 8.16 9.44
N LYS A 345 17.97 6.87 9.22
CA LYS A 345 18.17 5.84 10.26
C LYS A 345 19.64 5.71 10.63
N GLU A 346 20.52 5.63 9.64
CA GLU A 346 21.97 5.48 9.83
C GLU A 346 22.54 6.59 10.73
N VAL A 347 22.25 7.86 10.47
CA VAL A 347 22.71 8.96 11.30
C VAL A 347 22.12 8.96 12.72
N CYS A 348 20.90 8.44 12.89
CA CYS A 348 20.30 8.24 14.20
C CYS A 348 21.00 7.09 14.97
N ASP A 349 21.31 5.99 14.30
CA ASP A 349 22.03 4.85 14.89
C ASP A 349 23.48 5.22 15.26
N GLU A 350 24.11 6.18 14.54
CA GLU A 350 25.40 6.80 14.90
C GLU A 350 25.32 7.74 16.13
N GLY A 351 24.15 7.91 16.73
CA GLY A 351 23.93 8.79 17.87
C GLY A 351 23.82 10.27 17.52
N ARG A 352 23.68 10.62 16.25
CA ARG A 352 23.50 12.01 15.76
C ARG A 352 22.04 12.41 15.59
N GLY A 353 21.12 11.50 15.90
CA GLY A 353 19.69 11.76 15.85
C GLY A 353 19.24 12.82 16.85
N VAL A 354 18.18 13.53 16.51
CA VAL A 354 17.64 14.65 17.30
C VAL A 354 16.27 14.32 17.91
N GLY A 355 15.86 15.14 18.90
CA GLY A 355 14.60 14.95 19.61
C GLY A 355 14.62 13.86 20.66
N PRO A 356 13.48 13.56 21.31
CA PRO A 356 13.39 12.54 22.34
C PRO A 356 13.84 11.16 21.83
N GLY A 357 14.77 10.54 22.55
CA GLY A 357 15.32 9.23 22.18
C GLY A 357 16.24 9.23 20.96
N GLY A 358 16.64 10.40 20.42
CA GLY A 358 17.55 10.49 19.27
C GLY A 358 16.99 9.88 17.97
N ARG A 359 15.67 9.74 17.86
CA ARG A 359 15.00 9.17 16.70
C ARG A 359 14.34 10.28 15.87
N GLY A 360 15.17 11.14 15.28
CA GLY A 360 14.72 12.22 14.39
C GLY A 360 15.87 12.83 13.63
N VAL A 361 15.55 13.45 12.50
CA VAL A 361 16.42 14.37 11.76
C VAL A 361 15.65 15.68 11.56
N TYR A 362 16.37 16.80 11.41
CA TYR A 362 15.74 18.07 11.13
C TYR A 362 15.36 18.22 9.66
N LEU A 363 14.19 18.81 9.40
CA LEU A 363 13.74 19.33 8.10
C LEU A 363 13.55 20.83 8.25
N ASP A 364 14.48 21.62 7.69
CA ASP A 364 14.68 23.03 7.98
C ASP A 364 14.29 23.93 6.80
N PHE A 365 13.44 24.90 7.06
CA PHE A 365 12.95 25.88 6.07
C PHE A 365 13.62 27.24 6.17
N ALA A 366 14.55 27.48 7.10
CA ALA A 366 15.16 28.78 7.31
C ALA A 366 15.76 29.38 6.03
N ALA A 367 16.51 28.59 5.27
CA ALA A 367 17.10 29.00 4.00
C ALA A 367 16.02 29.33 2.92
N ALA A 368 14.96 28.54 2.84
CA ALA A 368 13.87 28.76 1.90
C ALA A 368 13.05 30.01 2.27
N ILE A 369 12.78 30.22 3.56
CA ILE A 369 12.09 31.42 4.06
C ILE A 369 12.93 32.68 3.78
N GLY A 370 14.25 32.62 4.01
CA GLY A 370 15.14 33.74 3.69
C GLY A 370 15.17 34.08 2.21
N ARG A 371 15.15 33.08 1.33
CA ARG A 371 15.22 33.25 -0.15
C ARG A 371 13.89 33.63 -0.77
N LEU A 372 12.78 33.00 -0.37
CA LEU A 372 11.47 33.11 -1.01
C LEU A 372 10.48 33.99 -0.24
N GLY A 373 10.76 34.28 1.01
CA GLY A 373 9.86 34.97 1.93
C GLY A 373 8.85 34.04 2.60
N ALA A 374 8.47 34.36 3.84
CA ALA A 374 7.51 33.56 4.63
C ALA A 374 6.12 33.48 3.97
N ALA A 375 5.68 34.50 3.24
CA ALA A 375 4.39 34.50 2.54
C ALA A 375 4.34 33.43 1.43
N THR A 376 5.41 33.29 0.66
CA THR A 376 5.50 32.25 -0.39
C THR A 376 5.49 30.85 0.23
N ILE A 377 6.27 30.63 1.29
CA ILE A 377 6.31 29.34 2.01
C ILE A 377 4.94 29.03 2.62
N ARG A 378 4.24 30.03 3.18
CA ARG A 378 2.87 29.87 3.68
C ARG A 378 1.89 29.48 2.56
N GLY A 379 1.99 30.10 1.40
CA GLY A 379 1.16 29.75 0.23
C GLY A 379 1.37 28.30 -0.24
N ARG A 380 2.61 27.76 -0.11
CA ARG A 380 2.96 26.39 -0.51
C ARG A 380 2.62 25.34 0.54
N TYR A 381 2.90 25.61 1.81
CA TYR A 381 2.95 24.59 2.89
C TYR A 381 2.22 25.00 4.17
N GLY A 382 1.53 26.12 4.23
CA GLY A 382 0.95 26.66 5.45
C GLY A 382 0.08 25.67 6.21
N ASN A 383 -0.80 24.95 5.51
CA ASN A 383 -1.65 23.91 6.10
C ASN A 383 -0.86 22.73 6.67
N LEU A 384 0.30 22.41 6.11
CA LEU A 384 1.17 21.34 6.63
C LEU A 384 1.92 21.81 7.86
N PHE A 385 2.34 23.08 7.90
CA PHE A 385 2.99 23.69 9.07
C PHE A 385 2.00 23.79 10.24
N GLU A 386 0.78 24.23 9.99
CA GLU A 386 -0.30 24.25 10.99
C GLU A 386 -0.59 22.86 11.54
N MET A 387 -0.67 21.84 10.68
CA MET A 387 -0.85 20.45 11.12
C MET A 387 0.31 19.98 12.00
N TYR A 388 1.56 20.32 11.63
CA TYR A 388 2.74 19.98 12.43
C TYR A 388 2.70 20.68 13.80
N GLU A 389 2.41 21.97 13.82
CA GLU A 389 2.30 22.78 15.06
C GLU A 389 1.18 22.27 15.96
N CYS A 390 0.00 21.92 15.43
CA CYS A 390 -1.10 21.33 16.21
C CYS A 390 -0.71 20.00 16.89
N ILE A 391 0.19 19.21 16.27
CA ILE A 391 0.58 17.90 16.80
C ILE A 391 1.77 18.02 17.77
N THR A 392 2.74 18.89 17.47
CA THR A 392 4.02 18.97 18.17
C THR A 392 4.16 20.17 19.12
N GLY A 393 3.34 21.20 18.92
CA GLY A 393 3.50 22.50 19.59
C GLY A 393 4.66 23.35 19.04
N GLU A 394 5.32 22.92 17.95
CA GLU A 394 6.49 23.59 17.38
C GLU A 394 6.13 24.32 16.08
N ASN A 395 6.51 25.60 15.98
CA ASN A 395 6.25 26.43 14.79
C ASN A 395 7.36 26.26 13.76
N ALA A 396 7.04 25.62 12.62
CA ALA A 396 8.00 25.30 11.57
C ALA A 396 8.54 26.53 10.80
N TYR A 397 7.99 27.73 11.02
CA TYR A 397 8.57 28.98 10.50
C TYR A 397 9.77 29.46 11.30
N THR A 398 9.91 29.02 12.54
CA THR A 398 10.94 29.49 13.48
C THR A 398 11.92 28.42 13.94
N VAL A 399 11.48 27.15 13.95
CA VAL A 399 12.31 26.00 14.31
C VAL A 399 12.20 24.90 13.26
N PRO A 400 13.25 24.12 12.98
CA PRO A 400 13.16 23.00 12.05
C PRO A 400 12.16 21.95 12.53
N MET A 401 11.41 21.35 11.60
CA MET A 401 10.59 20.18 11.90
C MET A 401 11.47 18.99 12.26
N ARG A 402 10.99 18.14 13.16
CA ARG A 402 11.58 16.82 13.40
C ARG A 402 10.84 15.77 12.60
N ILE A 403 11.57 15.00 11.81
CA ILE A 403 11.03 13.91 11.00
C ILE A 403 11.81 12.62 11.24
N TYR A 404 11.13 11.46 11.09
CA TYR A 404 11.72 10.13 11.18
C TYR A 404 11.04 9.16 10.22
N PRO A 405 11.75 8.13 9.72
CA PRO A 405 11.16 7.11 8.86
C PRO A 405 10.07 6.28 9.54
N ALA A 406 9.01 5.97 8.78
CA ALA A 406 7.92 5.13 9.26
C ALA A 406 7.38 4.18 8.19
N PRO A 407 6.89 2.97 8.53
CA PRO A 407 6.18 2.09 7.61
C PRO A 407 4.98 2.82 6.99
N HIS A 408 4.83 2.72 5.66
CA HIS A 408 3.90 3.58 4.93
C HIS A 408 3.07 2.87 3.88
N TYR A 409 3.69 2.07 3.01
CA TYR A 409 3.02 1.47 1.85
C TYR A 409 3.50 0.03 1.64
N ALA A 410 2.60 -0.84 1.20
CA ALA A 410 2.91 -2.21 0.82
C ALA A 410 3.00 -2.31 -0.71
N MET A 411 4.16 -2.71 -1.25
CA MET A 411 4.30 -3.07 -2.65
C MET A 411 4.01 -4.56 -2.89
N GLY A 412 4.12 -5.39 -1.84
CA GLY A 412 3.59 -6.75 -1.85
C GLY A 412 2.07 -6.76 -1.72
N GLY A 413 1.45 -7.87 -2.04
CA GLY A 413 0.00 -8.06 -1.99
C GLY A 413 -0.39 -9.40 -2.60
N LEU A 414 -1.67 -9.67 -2.79
CA LEU A 414 -2.08 -10.87 -3.51
C LEU A 414 -1.54 -10.84 -4.93
N TRP A 415 -1.06 -11.99 -5.39
CA TRP A 415 -0.63 -12.15 -6.77
C TRP A 415 -1.82 -12.00 -7.71
N VAL A 416 -1.62 -11.28 -8.80
CA VAL A 416 -2.60 -11.12 -9.88
C VAL A 416 -1.91 -11.26 -11.24
N ASP A 417 -2.64 -11.73 -12.24
CA ASP A 417 -2.20 -11.72 -13.63
C ASP A 417 -2.37 -10.32 -14.27
N TYR A 418 -2.18 -10.21 -15.57
CA TYR A 418 -2.35 -8.95 -16.32
C TYR A 418 -3.79 -8.42 -16.28
N HIS A 419 -4.77 -9.29 -15.99
CA HIS A 419 -6.19 -8.92 -15.86
C HIS A 419 -6.58 -8.49 -14.45
N LEU A 420 -5.66 -8.42 -13.51
CA LEU A 420 -5.91 -8.21 -12.08
C LEU A 420 -6.68 -9.39 -11.43
N GLU A 421 -6.73 -10.56 -12.06
CA GLU A 421 -7.31 -11.78 -11.50
C GLU A 421 -6.25 -12.55 -10.73
N SER A 422 -6.61 -13.03 -9.53
CA SER A 422 -5.70 -13.80 -8.67
C SER A 422 -5.53 -15.24 -9.16
N THR A 423 -4.81 -16.06 -8.39
CA THR A 423 -4.75 -17.51 -8.64
C THR A 423 -6.09 -18.23 -8.41
N ILE A 424 -7.09 -17.57 -7.83
CA ILE A 424 -8.47 -18.08 -7.72
C ILE A 424 -9.32 -17.38 -8.79
N PRO A 425 -9.84 -18.10 -9.80
CA PRO A 425 -10.73 -17.53 -10.80
C PRO A 425 -11.91 -16.77 -10.17
N GLY A 426 -12.25 -15.61 -10.71
CA GLY A 426 -13.31 -14.75 -10.18
C GLY A 426 -12.93 -13.90 -8.98
N LEU A 427 -11.69 -14.01 -8.46
CA LEU A 427 -11.16 -13.12 -7.45
C LEU A 427 -10.21 -12.11 -8.10
N PHE A 428 -10.62 -10.85 -8.15
CA PHE A 428 -9.83 -9.72 -8.63
C PHE A 428 -9.26 -8.92 -7.46
N VAL A 429 -8.06 -8.37 -7.60
CA VAL A 429 -7.43 -7.60 -6.52
C VAL A 429 -6.91 -6.28 -7.08
N LEU A 430 -7.30 -5.16 -6.50
CA LEU A 430 -7.09 -3.82 -7.03
C LEU A 430 -6.34 -2.90 -6.05
N GLY A 431 -5.54 -2.01 -6.60
CA GLY A 431 -4.78 -1.03 -5.84
C GLY A 431 -3.74 -1.69 -4.93
N GLU A 432 -3.48 -1.10 -3.77
CA GLU A 432 -2.44 -1.56 -2.82
C GLU A 432 -2.69 -2.97 -2.22
N ALA A 433 -3.83 -3.59 -2.49
CA ALA A 433 -4.08 -4.97 -2.08
C ALA A 433 -3.37 -6.00 -3.00
N ASN A 434 -2.99 -5.61 -4.22
CA ASN A 434 -2.18 -6.42 -5.13
C ASN A 434 -0.71 -5.94 -5.17
N PHE A 435 0.18 -6.76 -5.76
CA PHE A 435 1.62 -6.51 -5.79
C PHE A 435 2.14 -5.78 -7.05
N SER A 436 1.31 -5.50 -8.06
CA SER A 436 1.69 -5.56 -9.47
C SER A 436 2.55 -4.44 -10.07
N ASP A 437 2.45 -3.19 -9.62
CA ASP A 437 2.88 -2.09 -10.49
C ASP A 437 4.11 -1.31 -10.00
N HIS A 438 4.66 -1.62 -8.82
CA HIS A 438 5.67 -0.79 -8.19
C HIS A 438 7.01 -1.48 -7.90
N GLY A 439 7.11 -2.79 -8.09
CA GLY A 439 8.32 -3.53 -7.78
C GLY A 439 8.71 -3.44 -6.30
N ALA A 440 10.00 -3.30 -6.02
CA ALA A 440 10.52 -3.30 -4.66
C ALA A 440 10.48 -1.91 -3.97
N ASN A 441 10.18 -0.84 -4.70
CA ASN A 441 10.02 0.51 -4.15
C ASN A 441 9.12 1.36 -5.04
N ARG A 442 8.15 2.05 -4.44
CA ARG A 442 7.18 2.88 -5.14
C ARG A 442 7.66 4.33 -5.24
N LEU A 443 7.56 4.92 -6.42
CA LEU A 443 7.76 6.36 -6.58
C LEU A 443 6.69 7.16 -5.83
N GLY A 444 7.06 8.31 -5.30
CA GLY A 444 6.13 9.25 -4.71
C GLY A 444 4.96 9.56 -5.64
N ALA A 445 3.76 9.81 -5.09
CA ALA A 445 2.53 10.15 -5.84
C ALA A 445 1.97 9.08 -6.81
N SER A 446 2.45 7.82 -6.78
CA SER A 446 1.99 6.75 -7.69
C SER A 446 0.90 5.83 -7.11
N ALA A 447 0.70 5.79 -5.78
CA ALA A 447 -0.29 4.90 -5.16
C ALA A 447 -1.73 5.21 -5.58
N LEU A 448 -2.10 6.50 -5.58
CA LEU A 448 -3.45 6.94 -5.98
C LEU A 448 -3.68 6.69 -7.48
N MET A 449 -2.63 6.81 -8.30
CA MET A 449 -2.66 6.52 -9.73
C MET A 449 -3.02 5.05 -9.97
N GLN A 450 -2.38 4.10 -9.29
CA GLN A 450 -2.69 2.68 -9.43
C GLN A 450 -4.14 2.37 -9.06
N GLY A 451 -4.63 2.85 -7.91
CA GLY A 451 -6.00 2.58 -7.50
C GLY A 451 -7.06 3.06 -8.49
N LEU A 452 -6.86 4.25 -9.10
CA LEU A 452 -7.76 4.79 -10.11
C LEU A 452 -7.60 4.11 -11.48
N ALA A 453 -6.36 3.73 -11.86
CA ALA A 453 -6.11 2.95 -13.06
C ALA A 453 -6.85 1.62 -13.02
N ASP A 454 -6.68 0.86 -11.94
CA ASP A 454 -7.31 -0.44 -11.76
C ASP A 454 -8.84 -0.32 -11.80
N GLY A 455 -9.42 0.62 -11.06
CA GLY A 455 -10.86 0.76 -10.89
C GLY A 455 -11.59 1.35 -12.10
N TYR A 456 -11.01 2.33 -12.79
CA TYR A 456 -11.67 2.99 -13.93
C TYR A 456 -11.25 2.45 -15.30
N PHE A 457 -10.01 1.99 -15.45
CA PHE A 457 -9.45 1.73 -16.78
C PHE A 457 -9.09 0.26 -17.04
N VAL A 458 -9.00 -0.57 -16.00
CA VAL A 458 -8.64 -1.99 -16.17
C VAL A 458 -9.83 -2.90 -15.85
N ILE A 459 -10.36 -2.85 -14.63
CA ILE A 459 -11.40 -3.79 -14.17
C ILE A 459 -12.67 -3.79 -15.03
N PRO A 460 -13.14 -2.66 -15.62
CA PRO A 460 -14.32 -2.66 -16.47
C PRO A 460 -14.25 -3.63 -17.68
N TYR A 461 -13.03 -3.89 -18.15
CA TYR A 461 -12.78 -4.80 -19.26
C TYR A 461 -12.47 -6.23 -18.78
N THR A 462 -11.60 -6.36 -17.81
CA THR A 462 -11.07 -7.67 -17.41
C THR A 462 -12.09 -8.50 -16.65
N ILE A 463 -12.87 -7.89 -15.76
CA ILE A 463 -13.98 -8.58 -15.08
C ILE A 463 -15.10 -8.95 -16.08
N ALA A 464 -15.38 -8.06 -17.06
CA ALA A 464 -16.36 -8.34 -18.09
C ALA A 464 -15.98 -9.57 -18.94
N HIS A 465 -14.68 -9.76 -19.17
CA HIS A 465 -14.16 -10.95 -19.85
C HIS A 465 -14.41 -12.22 -19.03
N HIS A 466 -14.12 -12.21 -17.73
CA HIS A 466 -14.41 -13.33 -16.83
C HIS A 466 -15.92 -13.63 -16.78
N LEU A 467 -16.73 -12.61 -16.59
CA LEU A 467 -18.18 -12.75 -16.47
C LEU A 467 -18.83 -13.25 -17.78
N ALA A 468 -18.28 -12.89 -18.96
CA ALA A 468 -18.78 -13.39 -20.24
C ALA A 468 -18.60 -14.91 -20.40
N GLN A 469 -17.80 -15.55 -19.57
CA GLN A 469 -17.56 -16.98 -19.53
C GLN A 469 -18.23 -17.65 -18.30
N THR A 470 -18.86 -16.86 -17.43
CA THR A 470 -19.51 -17.31 -16.22
C THR A 470 -21.02 -17.29 -16.38
N ARG A 471 -21.72 -18.33 -15.93
CA ARG A 471 -23.18 -18.34 -15.87
C ARG A 471 -23.65 -17.48 -14.69
N PRO A 472 -24.45 -16.42 -14.91
CA PRO A 472 -24.89 -15.54 -13.84
C PRO A 472 -25.75 -16.29 -12.83
N GLY A 473 -25.50 -16.03 -11.53
CA GLY A 473 -26.26 -16.62 -10.43
C GLY A 473 -26.17 -18.15 -10.31
N ALA A 474 -25.16 -18.78 -10.91
CA ALA A 474 -24.99 -20.24 -10.87
C ALA A 474 -24.82 -20.78 -9.45
N VAL A 475 -24.26 -19.97 -8.56
CA VAL A 475 -24.07 -20.30 -7.13
C VAL A 475 -24.83 -19.28 -6.29
N THR A 476 -25.60 -19.75 -5.33
CA THR A 476 -26.34 -18.91 -4.38
C THR A 476 -25.83 -19.10 -2.96
N ALA A 477 -26.19 -18.22 -2.04
CA ALA A 477 -25.82 -18.34 -0.62
C ALA A 477 -26.41 -19.58 0.09
N ALA A 478 -27.27 -20.35 -0.57
CA ALA A 478 -27.76 -21.65 -0.11
C ALA A 478 -26.76 -22.79 -0.32
N HIS A 479 -25.70 -22.59 -1.12
CA HIS A 479 -24.67 -23.61 -1.35
C HIS A 479 -23.95 -23.96 -0.04
N PRO A 480 -23.66 -25.26 0.25
CA PRO A 480 -23.06 -25.70 1.52
C PRO A 480 -21.75 -24.99 1.91
N ALA A 481 -20.94 -24.58 0.94
CA ALA A 481 -19.70 -23.85 1.18
C ALA A 481 -19.92 -22.54 1.97
N PHE A 482 -21.05 -21.85 1.79
CA PHE A 482 -21.38 -20.65 2.55
C PHE A 482 -21.70 -20.96 4.01
N ALA A 483 -22.41 -22.06 4.27
CA ALA A 483 -22.67 -22.51 5.63
C ALA A 483 -21.38 -22.93 6.35
N ALA A 484 -20.49 -23.66 5.66
CA ALA A 484 -19.20 -24.06 6.19
C ALA A 484 -18.32 -22.84 6.54
N SER A 485 -18.23 -21.85 5.66
CA SER A 485 -17.51 -20.60 5.91
C SER A 485 -18.07 -19.84 7.13
N ARG A 486 -19.40 -19.72 7.24
CA ARG A 486 -20.02 -19.08 8.44
C ARG A 486 -19.68 -19.81 9.74
N LEU A 487 -19.77 -21.14 9.76
CA LEU A 487 -19.44 -21.94 10.95
C LEU A 487 -17.98 -21.76 11.36
N GLU A 488 -17.04 -21.69 10.43
CA GLU A 488 -15.63 -21.45 10.72
C GLU A 488 -15.42 -20.06 11.33
N VAL A 489 -16.06 -19.02 10.77
CA VAL A 489 -16.01 -17.65 11.29
C VAL A 489 -16.64 -17.56 12.68
N GLU A 490 -17.79 -18.19 12.89
CA GLU A 490 -18.47 -18.25 14.20
C GLU A 490 -17.63 -18.98 15.24
N SER A 491 -17.01 -20.09 14.87
CA SER A 491 -16.11 -20.86 15.73
C SER A 491 -14.90 -20.02 16.17
N THR A 492 -14.24 -19.34 15.23
CA THR A 492 -13.13 -18.44 15.53
C THR A 492 -13.56 -17.28 16.43
N THR A 493 -14.73 -16.69 16.19
CA THR A 493 -15.31 -15.63 17.01
C THR A 493 -15.58 -16.11 18.44
N LYS A 494 -16.19 -17.27 18.58
CA LYS A 494 -16.42 -17.93 19.88
C LYS A 494 -15.12 -18.20 20.63
N ARG A 495 -14.12 -18.72 19.92
CA ARG A 495 -12.80 -19.00 20.51
C ARG A 495 -12.19 -17.73 21.07
N LEU A 496 -12.11 -16.63 20.29
CA LEU A 496 -11.55 -15.36 20.73
C LEU A 496 -12.25 -14.81 21.99
N LEU A 497 -13.57 -14.84 22.03
CA LEU A 497 -14.36 -14.39 23.19
C LEU A 497 -14.20 -15.29 24.41
N GLY A 498 -13.90 -16.57 24.23
CA GLY A 498 -13.83 -17.58 25.27
C GLY A 498 -12.47 -17.74 25.95
N ILE A 499 -11.38 -17.13 25.41
CA ILE A 499 -10.02 -17.29 25.97
C ILE A 499 -9.96 -16.71 27.39
N GLY A 500 -10.49 -15.49 27.62
CA GLY A 500 -10.56 -14.90 28.96
C GLY A 500 -9.18 -14.62 29.59
N GLY A 501 -8.15 -14.39 28.77
CA GLY A 501 -6.79 -14.17 29.23
C GLY A 501 -6.59 -12.83 29.94
N ARG A 502 -5.35 -12.50 30.24
CA ARG A 502 -4.95 -11.31 31.02
C ARG A 502 -4.41 -10.19 30.16
N ARG A 503 -3.71 -10.53 29.08
CA ARG A 503 -2.97 -9.61 28.24
C ARG A 503 -3.86 -8.96 27.20
N THR A 504 -3.75 -7.64 27.01
CA THR A 504 -4.59 -6.90 26.07
C THR A 504 -4.20 -7.15 24.61
N ILE A 505 -5.15 -6.97 23.70
CA ILE A 505 -4.91 -7.07 22.25
C ILE A 505 -3.84 -6.05 21.81
N THR A 506 -3.85 -4.86 22.42
CA THR A 506 -2.86 -3.81 22.13
C THR A 506 -1.45 -4.24 22.52
N ASP A 507 -1.28 -4.95 23.64
CA ASP A 507 0.04 -5.44 24.08
C ASP A 507 0.60 -6.48 23.10
N PHE A 508 -0.24 -7.39 22.60
CA PHE A 508 0.15 -8.35 21.57
C PHE A 508 0.52 -7.66 20.26
N HIS A 509 -0.30 -6.71 19.80
CA HIS A 509 -0.01 -5.99 18.56
C HIS A 509 1.26 -5.14 18.67
N ARG A 510 1.49 -4.51 19.83
CA ARG A 510 2.71 -3.75 20.11
C ARG A 510 3.94 -4.65 20.12
N ALA A 511 3.85 -5.82 20.79
CA ALA A 511 4.93 -6.80 20.83
C ALA A 511 5.27 -7.32 19.42
N LEU A 512 4.24 -7.65 18.61
CA LEU A 512 4.44 -8.02 17.22
C LEU A 512 5.11 -6.89 16.43
N GLY A 513 4.59 -5.67 16.55
CA GLY A 513 5.13 -4.50 15.86
C GLY A 513 6.58 -4.22 16.20
N GLN A 514 6.99 -4.43 17.46
CA GLN A 514 8.37 -4.31 17.89
C GLN A 514 9.25 -5.39 17.23
N ILE A 515 8.85 -6.66 17.26
CA ILE A 515 9.57 -7.73 16.56
C ILE A 515 9.73 -7.40 15.08
N MET A 516 8.65 -6.98 14.43
CA MET A 516 8.66 -6.67 12.99
C MET A 516 9.57 -5.47 12.68
N TRP A 517 9.51 -4.41 13.48
CA TRP A 517 10.35 -3.22 13.26
C TRP A 517 11.83 -3.48 13.47
N GLU A 518 12.18 -4.20 14.53
CA GLU A 518 13.57 -4.47 14.89
C GLU A 518 14.23 -5.50 13.96
N HIS A 519 13.50 -6.53 13.55
CA HIS A 519 14.09 -7.67 12.84
C HIS A 519 13.75 -7.73 11.35
N VAL A 520 12.63 -7.13 10.92
CA VAL A 520 12.13 -7.21 9.53
C VAL A 520 11.80 -5.83 8.96
N GLY A 521 12.19 -4.76 9.65
CA GLY A 521 11.91 -3.37 9.27
C GLY A 521 12.76 -2.87 8.11
N MET A 522 13.46 -1.74 8.33
CA MET A 522 14.16 -1.00 7.28
C MET A 522 15.48 -1.66 6.85
N THR A 523 16.24 -2.19 7.79
CA THR A 523 17.49 -2.91 7.56
C THR A 523 17.35 -4.31 8.15
N ARG A 524 17.63 -5.31 7.36
CA ARG A 524 17.41 -6.74 7.68
C ARG A 524 18.71 -7.50 7.57
N SER A 525 18.79 -8.65 8.24
CA SER A 525 19.84 -9.65 8.04
C SER A 525 19.24 -11.05 8.06
N ALA A 526 19.97 -12.06 7.58
CA ALA A 526 19.54 -13.45 7.72
C ALA A 526 19.33 -13.81 9.20
N ALA A 527 20.20 -13.33 10.08
CA ALA A 527 20.11 -13.56 11.52
C ALA A 527 18.85 -12.90 12.11
N SER A 528 18.59 -11.62 11.79
CA SER A 528 17.40 -10.92 12.30
C SER A 528 16.09 -11.53 11.78
N CYS A 529 16.04 -11.96 10.51
CA CYS A 529 14.86 -12.62 9.97
C CYS A 529 14.60 -13.98 10.66
N ARG A 530 15.64 -14.75 10.98
CA ARG A 530 15.50 -16.01 11.73
C ARG A 530 15.03 -15.76 13.17
N GLU A 531 15.52 -14.71 13.81
CA GLU A 531 15.05 -14.30 15.15
C GLU A 531 13.54 -13.95 15.13
N ALA A 532 13.08 -13.19 14.12
CA ALA A 532 11.65 -12.93 13.94
C ALA A 532 10.85 -14.24 13.76
N LEU A 533 11.34 -15.16 12.92
CA LEU A 533 10.70 -16.45 12.66
C LEU A 533 10.67 -17.36 13.90
N ALA A 534 11.57 -17.19 14.86
CA ALA A 534 11.52 -17.88 16.15
C ALA A 534 10.50 -17.23 17.12
N ARG A 535 10.47 -15.91 17.17
CA ARG A 535 9.67 -15.15 18.16
C ARG A 535 8.19 -15.01 17.77
N ILE A 536 7.87 -14.85 16.50
CA ILE A 536 6.48 -14.64 16.04
C ILE A 536 5.58 -15.85 16.35
N PRO A 537 5.97 -17.13 16.07
CA PRO A 537 5.15 -18.29 16.44
C PRO A 537 4.93 -18.41 17.95
N ALA A 538 5.95 -18.10 18.77
CA ALA A 538 5.81 -18.11 20.23
C ALA A 538 4.80 -17.05 20.70
N LEU A 539 4.87 -15.83 20.18
CA LEU A 539 3.90 -14.77 20.48
C LEU A 539 2.48 -15.13 20.00
N ARG A 540 2.37 -15.82 18.84
CA ARG A 540 1.09 -16.33 18.34
C ARG A 540 0.49 -17.41 19.25
N ALA A 541 1.30 -18.33 19.76
CA ALA A 541 0.84 -19.33 20.72
C ALA A 541 0.32 -18.67 22.01
N GLU A 542 1.10 -17.75 22.58
CA GLU A 542 0.70 -16.95 23.75
C GLU A 542 -0.60 -16.17 23.51
N PHE A 543 -0.79 -15.59 22.32
CA PHE A 543 -2.02 -14.88 21.97
C PHE A 543 -3.25 -15.78 22.10
N TRP A 544 -3.19 -17.01 21.59
CA TRP A 544 -4.31 -17.95 21.64
C TRP A 544 -4.54 -18.60 23.00
N GLU A 545 -3.70 -18.31 24.00
CA GLU A 545 -3.81 -18.77 25.38
C GLU A 545 -4.17 -17.64 26.35
N ASP A 546 -3.67 -16.42 26.15
CA ASP A 546 -3.75 -15.34 27.16
C ASP A 546 -4.33 -14.02 26.65
N VAL A 547 -4.90 -13.96 25.42
CA VAL A 547 -5.54 -12.71 24.96
C VAL A 547 -6.85 -12.46 25.69
N ARG A 548 -7.04 -11.21 26.13
CA ARG A 548 -8.28 -10.76 26.75
C ARG A 548 -9.12 -9.98 25.75
N VAL A 549 -10.26 -10.56 25.34
CA VAL A 549 -11.27 -9.92 24.50
C VAL A 549 -12.50 -9.65 25.35
N VAL A 550 -12.80 -8.39 25.60
CA VAL A 550 -13.95 -7.97 26.41
C VAL A 550 -15.21 -7.78 25.55
N GLY A 551 -16.38 -7.84 26.17
CA GLY A 551 -17.68 -7.64 25.51
C GLY A 551 -18.26 -8.93 24.91
N SER A 552 -19.20 -8.79 23.99
CA SER A 552 -19.94 -9.89 23.37
C SER A 552 -19.82 -9.87 21.86
N GLY A 553 -20.23 -10.95 21.19
CA GLY A 553 -20.30 -11.04 19.73
C GLY A 553 -21.59 -10.47 19.12
N GLY A 554 -22.59 -10.10 19.92
CA GLY A 554 -23.93 -9.67 19.48
C GLY A 554 -24.15 -8.15 19.43
N THR A 555 -23.11 -7.35 19.63
CA THR A 555 -23.16 -5.88 19.60
C THR A 555 -21.88 -5.33 18.99
N LEU A 556 -21.81 -4.01 18.81
CA LEU A 556 -20.57 -3.34 18.39
C LEU A 556 -19.44 -3.67 19.39
N ASN A 557 -18.47 -4.47 18.95
CA ASN A 557 -17.33 -4.87 19.74
C ASN A 557 -16.01 -4.61 19.00
N ARG A 558 -15.39 -3.47 19.26
CA ARG A 558 -14.11 -3.08 18.64
C ARG A 558 -12.95 -3.94 19.10
N GLU A 559 -13.01 -4.49 20.32
CA GLU A 559 -11.95 -5.38 20.81
C GLU A 559 -12.00 -6.73 20.08
N LEU A 560 -13.19 -7.28 19.81
CA LEU A 560 -13.33 -8.49 19.01
C LEU A 560 -12.80 -8.32 17.59
N GLU A 561 -13.11 -7.19 16.93
CA GLU A 561 -12.57 -6.86 15.60
C GLU A 561 -11.04 -6.77 15.64
N ARG A 562 -10.48 -6.06 16.61
CA ARG A 562 -9.03 -5.92 16.78
C ARG A 562 -8.34 -7.25 17.09
N ALA A 563 -8.96 -8.12 17.87
CA ALA A 563 -8.43 -9.45 18.17
C ALA A 563 -8.33 -10.31 16.91
N GLY A 564 -9.37 -10.33 16.07
CA GLY A 564 -9.36 -11.03 14.79
C GLY A 564 -8.24 -10.53 13.87
N ARG A 565 -8.11 -9.21 13.76
CA ARG A 565 -7.06 -8.56 12.96
C ARG A 565 -5.65 -8.90 13.46
N VAL A 566 -5.42 -8.88 14.77
CA VAL A 566 -4.11 -9.19 15.35
C VAL A 566 -3.77 -10.67 15.19
N ALA A 567 -4.77 -11.56 15.30
CA ALA A 567 -4.59 -12.98 14.98
C ALA A 567 -4.09 -13.19 13.53
N ASP A 568 -4.70 -12.48 12.57
CA ASP A 568 -4.27 -12.55 11.16
C ASP A 568 -2.90 -11.89 10.94
N PHE A 569 -2.58 -10.80 11.64
CA PHE A 569 -1.23 -10.21 11.58
C PHE A 569 -0.14 -11.13 12.13
N LEU A 570 -0.41 -11.89 13.19
CA LEU A 570 0.54 -12.85 13.76
C LEU A 570 0.88 -13.98 12.78
N GLU A 571 -0.10 -14.45 11.99
CA GLU A 571 0.15 -15.43 10.93
C GLU A 571 0.87 -14.80 9.73
N PHE A 572 0.39 -13.65 9.28
CA PHE A 572 0.95 -12.95 8.11
C PHE A 572 2.38 -12.45 8.33
N ALA A 573 2.70 -11.99 9.55
CA ALA A 573 4.04 -11.53 9.90
C ALA A 573 5.11 -12.61 9.72
N GLU A 574 4.76 -13.87 9.99
CA GLU A 574 5.64 -15.01 9.73
C GLU A 574 5.92 -15.17 8.24
N LEU A 575 4.88 -15.05 7.38
CA LEU A 575 5.06 -15.10 5.92
C LEU A 575 5.95 -13.95 5.42
N LEU A 576 5.75 -12.74 5.93
CA LEU A 576 6.56 -11.57 5.58
C LEU A 576 8.03 -11.76 5.97
N ALA A 577 8.30 -12.27 7.18
CA ALA A 577 9.65 -12.56 7.65
C ALA A 577 10.31 -13.69 6.84
N ARG A 578 9.55 -14.70 6.44
CA ARG A 578 9.98 -15.82 5.61
C ARG A 578 10.37 -15.37 4.20
N ASP A 579 9.56 -14.52 3.58
CA ASP A 579 9.86 -13.93 2.28
C ASP A 579 11.11 -13.02 2.34
N ALA A 580 11.26 -12.25 3.43
CA ALA A 580 12.45 -11.43 3.65
C ALA A 580 13.73 -12.26 3.83
N LEU A 581 13.62 -13.46 4.41
CA LEU A 581 14.73 -14.41 4.51
C LEU A 581 15.03 -15.10 3.18
N TYR A 582 13.97 -15.49 2.45
CA TYR A 582 14.07 -16.15 1.14
C TYR A 582 14.76 -15.26 0.11
N ARG A 583 14.41 -13.97 0.05
CA ARG A 583 14.97 -13.01 -0.89
C ARG A 583 16.34 -12.52 -0.42
N ASP A 584 17.36 -13.29 -0.79
CA ASP A 584 18.77 -13.12 -0.37
C ASP A 584 19.50 -12.12 -1.27
N GLU A 585 18.97 -10.89 -1.34
CA GLU A 585 19.49 -9.74 -2.06
C GLU A 585 19.09 -8.45 -1.36
N SER A 586 19.51 -7.29 -1.88
CA SER A 586 18.93 -5.99 -1.53
C SER A 586 18.35 -5.33 -2.78
N CYS A 587 17.06 -4.93 -2.70
CA CYS A 587 16.38 -4.19 -3.75
C CYS A 587 15.30 -3.26 -3.14
N GLY A 588 15.28 -2.00 -3.54
CA GLY A 588 14.29 -1.02 -3.09
C GLY A 588 14.12 -0.95 -1.58
N GLY A 589 12.91 -1.20 -1.10
CA GLY A 589 12.57 -1.23 0.32
C GLY A 589 13.03 -2.50 1.05
N HIS A 590 13.41 -3.54 0.34
CA HIS A 590 14.00 -4.73 0.91
C HIS A 590 15.52 -4.60 0.94
N PHE A 591 16.08 -4.30 2.11
CA PHE A 591 17.51 -4.07 2.28
C PHE A 591 18.12 -5.06 3.29
N ARG A 592 19.05 -5.88 2.80
CA ARG A 592 19.80 -6.87 3.57
C ARG A 592 21.21 -6.34 3.84
N SER A 593 21.58 -6.25 5.11
CA SER A 593 22.90 -5.74 5.50
C SER A 593 24.09 -6.52 4.93
N GLU A 594 23.87 -7.80 4.58
CA GLU A 594 24.87 -8.67 3.95
C GLU A 594 25.01 -8.40 2.44
N HIS A 595 24.02 -7.73 1.81
CA HIS A 595 23.96 -7.50 0.37
C HIS A 595 24.05 -6.01 0.06
N GLN A 596 25.22 -5.45 0.22
CA GLN A 596 25.57 -4.06 -0.08
C GLN A 596 26.73 -3.99 -1.07
N LEU A 597 26.74 -2.92 -1.87
CA LEU A 597 27.90 -2.50 -2.64
C LEU A 597 28.94 -1.86 -1.69
N PRO A 598 30.22 -1.70 -2.11
CA PRO A 598 31.24 -1.09 -1.28
C PRO A 598 30.92 0.33 -0.78
N ASP A 599 30.03 1.02 -1.46
CA ASP A 599 29.56 2.37 -1.13
C ASP A 599 28.30 2.40 -0.26
N GLY A 600 27.85 1.25 0.23
CA GLY A 600 26.66 1.08 1.10
C GLY A 600 25.33 1.00 0.38
N GLU A 601 25.32 1.06 -0.97
CA GLU A 601 24.08 0.94 -1.74
C GLU A 601 23.61 -0.51 -1.88
N ALA A 602 22.33 -0.68 -2.21
CA ALA A 602 21.69 -1.98 -2.36
C ALA A 602 22.33 -2.81 -3.49
N LYS A 603 22.71 -4.04 -3.16
CA LYS A 603 23.25 -5.00 -4.12
C LYS A 603 22.17 -6.01 -4.50
N ARG A 604 21.64 -5.87 -5.72
CA ARG A 604 20.70 -6.83 -6.32
C ARG A 604 21.42 -8.08 -6.81
N ASP A 605 20.67 -9.17 -6.84
CA ASP A 605 21.08 -10.42 -7.51
C ASP A 605 20.03 -10.77 -8.58
N ASP A 606 20.16 -10.16 -9.75
CA ASP A 606 19.22 -10.34 -10.85
C ASP A 606 19.24 -11.75 -11.43
N ALA A 607 20.35 -12.48 -11.29
CA ALA A 607 20.46 -13.86 -11.77
C ALA A 607 19.56 -14.81 -10.96
N ARG A 608 19.40 -14.58 -9.66
CA ARG A 608 18.62 -15.44 -8.76
C ARG A 608 17.22 -14.90 -8.47
N PHE A 609 17.03 -13.58 -8.41
CA PHE A 609 15.84 -12.96 -7.85
C PHE A 609 15.11 -12.01 -8.79
N CYS A 610 15.40 -12.01 -10.11
CA CYS A 610 14.59 -11.29 -11.10
C CYS A 610 13.25 -12.01 -11.33
N HIS A 611 12.46 -12.14 -10.26
CA HIS A 611 11.17 -12.81 -10.27
C HIS A 611 10.23 -12.29 -9.18
N VAL A 612 8.94 -12.55 -9.35
CA VAL A 612 7.93 -12.44 -8.29
C VAL A 612 7.93 -13.74 -7.49
N ALA A 613 8.07 -13.63 -6.16
CA ALA A 613 7.89 -14.75 -5.25
C ALA A 613 6.44 -14.73 -4.72
N ALA A 614 5.65 -15.72 -5.11
CA ALA A 614 4.25 -15.84 -4.73
C ALA A 614 4.06 -17.05 -3.79
N TRP A 615 3.56 -16.79 -2.61
CA TRP A 615 3.46 -17.76 -1.52
C TRP A 615 2.07 -18.37 -1.44
N GLU A 616 2.03 -19.70 -1.47
CA GLU A 616 0.85 -20.52 -1.23
C GLU A 616 0.76 -20.89 0.26
N TRP A 617 -0.38 -20.63 0.87
CA TRP A 617 -0.72 -21.14 2.20
C TRP A 617 -1.08 -22.63 2.12
N ARG A 618 -0.46 -23.45 2.95
CA ARG A 618 -0.65 -24.90 2.96
C ARG A 618 -1.27 -25.45 4.25
N GLY A 619 -1.67 -24.56 5.15
CA GLY A 619 -2.19 -24.93 6.46
C GLY A 619 -1.26 -24.48 7.60
N PRO A 620 -1.76 -24.52 8.85
CA PRO A 620 -1.04 -23.97 10.01
C PRO A 620 0.21 -24.78 10.40
N GLU A 621 0.26 -26.07 10.02
CA GLU A 621 1.35 -26.99 10.38
C GLU A 621 2.33 -27.25 9.22
N GLN A 622 2.11 -26.63 8.07
CA GLN A 622 2.94 -26.82 6.90
C GLN A 622 3.64 -25.52 6.51
N GLU A 623 4.89 -25.67 6.06
CA GLU A 623 5.60 -24.51 5.50
C GLU A 623 4.91 -24.00 4.23
N PRO A 624 4.72 -22.67 4.09
CA PRO A 624 4.24 -22.08 2.87
C PRO A 624 5.14 -22.45 1.70
N ARG A 625 4.55 -22.63 0.53
CA ARG A 625 5.28 -22.96 -0.69
C ARG A 625 5.45 -21.71 -1.55
N VAL A 626 6.68 -21.49 -2.05
CA VAL A 626 6.93 -20.42 -3.01
C VAL A 626 6.68 -20.90 -4.43
N HIS A 627 5.95 -20.10 -5.21
CA HIS A 627 5.81 -20.18 -6.65
C HIS A 627 6.54 -18.99 -7.26
N ILE A 628 7.05 -19.13 -8.46
CA ILE A 628 7.87 -18.13 -9.11
C ILE A 628 7.21 -17.67 -10.40
N GLU A 629 7.17 -16.36 -10.62
CA GLU A 629 6.91 -15.76 -11.90
C GLU A 629 8.18 -15.05 -12.37
N PRO A 630 8.88 -15.53 -13.40
CA PRO A 630 10.04 -14.85 -13.95
C PRO A 630 9.67 -13.47 -14.49
N LEU A 631 10.50 -12.47 -14.22
CA LEU A 631 10.36 -11.14 -14.81
C LEU A 631 11.33 -11.02 -15.99
N SER A 632 10.81 -10.60 -17.14
CA SER A 632 11.58 -10.26 -18.33
C SER A 632 11.48 -8.78 -18.64
N PHE A 633 12.60 -8.21 -19.08
CA PHE A 633 12.71 -6.80 -19.44
C PHE A 633 13.14 -6.71 -20.90
N GLU A 634 12.16 -6.51 -21.79
CA GLU A 634 12.37 -6.44 -23.24
C GLU A 634 12.60 -5.00 -23.71
N THR A 635 11.99 -4.04 -22.99
CA THR A 635 12.01 -2.62 -23.37
C THR A 635 13.12 -1.85 -22.64
N LEU A 636 13.38 -2.20 -21.38
CA LEU A 636 14.37 -1.54 -20.54
C LEU A 636 15.45 -2.51 -20.12
N PRO A 637 16.71 -2.32 -20.51
CA PRO A 637 17.80 -3.17 -20.03
C PRO A 637 17.95 -3.03 -18.50
N LEU A 638 18.22 -4.16 -17.84
CA LEU A 638 18.52 -4.17 -16.41
C LEU A 638 19.69 -3.23 -16.12
N ALA A 639 19.50 -2.33 -15.19
CA ALA A 639 20.49 -1.34 -14.79
C ALA A 639 20.48 -1.13 -13.27
N THR A 640 21.63 -0.87 -12.70
CA THR A 640 21.74 -0.46 -11.29
C THR A 640 21.22 0.96 -11.12
N ARG A 641 20.49 1.21 -10.04
CA ARG A 641 20.11 2.58 -9.67
C ARG A 641 21.36 3.36 -9.26
N ASN A 642 21.46 4.58 -9.71
CA ASN A 642 22.48 5.52 -9.27
C ASN A 642 21.84 6.88 -8.99
N TYR A 643 22.08 7.41 -7.79
CA TYR A 643 21.58 8.70 -7.32
C TYR A 643 22.71 9.64 -6.84
N LYS A 644 23.96 9.21 -7.04
CA LYS A 644 25.18 9.98 -6.72
C LYS A 644 25.61 10.91 -7.82
#